data_86813130f70bdcc3a4afda4f56d90564
#
_entry.id   86813130f70bdcc3a4afda4f56d90564
#
_cell.length_a   1.000
_cell.length_b   1.000
_cell.length_c   1.000
_cell.angle_alpha   90.00
_cell.angle_beta   90.00
_cell.angle_gamma   90.00
#
_symmetry.space_group_name_H-M   'P 1'
#
loop_
_entity.id
_entity.type
_entity.pdbx_description
1 polymer ?
#
loop_
_entity_poly.entity_id
_entity_poly.type
_entity_poly.pdbx_seq_one_letter_code
_entity_poly.pdbx_strand_id
1 'polypeptide(L)'
;MEGNFIEKFKALSKNSDLMVAVGLLLILSVMIIPVPPFLLDLLFALTLSGSVVILLIAVYSKKALDFSTFPSVLLVSTLFRLSLNVASTKNILIRGGTDGISAAGEIIRAFGEFVVGGNYVVGIIVFIILVIINFMVITKGVGRVAEVGARFTLDAMPGKQMAIDADLNAGLIDDAMAKKRRAEVAEEADFYGSMDGASKFVRGDAIAGIMITFINVLAGIAIGVMQYDLSAGDAAQVFTLLTVGDGLISQIPALVISTAAGIIITRNTSEDSLGSQITNQFKIHPKALYIASGTLFVFAVIPGLPKAPFMMIGVLLAFVGWKMEKGNEQEKIVQEQANTEEKKATPDSLEDLLTLELVELEVGYGLVSLVDAEQNGDLLERITHIRKQFALDWGVIIPSVRIKDNLELKPGGYSIKVKGIEVASGDLMSDHFLAMDPGSVIEKIDGVETVEPVFGLPAVWISEDQKDDAQYNGYTVVDLSTVMATHITEVLKTNLHELFGRQELVRVMDNFKEQYPKIVSDLIPEILPLGTVLKVMQNLLREGVSIRDLRTILETLAEYGTSVKDAESLTEFARQSLYRTITESIRGDQGDVPLFTLDRNIEENIANNIIQTEQGHQLSLDPKITQHILASLNEKIEEATNMGEKMVVLCSPVIRNHFKKLTEKFIPNLVVISHNELSSEVNIRSLGTVRL
;
A
#
# COMPACT_ATOMS: atom_id res chain seq x y z
N MET A 1 56.93 -13.93 21.74
CA MET A 1 55.71 -13.93 22.59
C MET A 1 54.56 -13.06 21.99
N GLU A 2 54.82 -12.09 21.12
CA GLU A 2 53.80 -11.20 20.53
C GLU A 2 52.87 -11.86 19.51
N GLY A 3 53.36 -12.80 18.68
CA GLY A 3 52.53 -13.47 17.68
C GLY A 3 51.38 -14.31 18.25
N ASN A 4 51.59 -14.89 19.46
CA ASN A 4 50.61 -15.76 20.11
C ASN A 4 49.46 -14.98 20.78
N PHE A 5 49.68 -13.69 21.05
CA PHE A 5 48.66 -12.80 21.65
C PHE A 5 47.69 -12.28 20.59
N ILE A 6 48.20 -11.92 19.39
CA ILE A 6 47.40 -11.43 18.28
C ILE A 6 46.51 -12.54 17.69
N GLU A 7 47.03 -13.77 17.58
CA GLU A 7 46.23 -14.93 17.13
C GLU A 7 45.14 -15.33 18.14
N LYS A 8 45.45 -15.30 19.46
CA LYS A 8 44.47 -15.50 20.51
C LYS A 8 43.40 -14.40 20.52
N PHE A 9 43.81 -13.14 20.28
CA PHE A 9 42.87 -12.03 20.17
C PHE A 9 41.98 -12.14 18.93
N LYS A 10 42.49 -12.59 17.77
CA LYS A 10 41.71 -12.93 16.58
C LYS A 10 40.77 -14.12 16.79
N ALA A 11 41.15 -15.10 17.59
CA ALA A 11 40.30 -16.22 17.97
C ALA A 11 39.19 -15.81 18.97
N LEU A 12 39.47 -14.90 19.91
CA LEU A 12 38.46 -14.30 20.80
C LEU A 12 37.47 -13.43 19.99
N SER A 13 37.92 -12.68 18.97
CA SER A 13 37.05 -11.82 18.17
C SER A 13 36.07 -12.60 17.29
N LYS A 14 36.26 -13.91 17.11
CA LYS A 14 35.33 -14.80 16.40
C LYS A 14 34.12 -15.26 17.24
N ASN A 15 34.19 -15.14 18.58
CA ASN A 15 33.09 -15.50 19.48
C ASN A 15 32.50 -14.22 20.09
N SER A 16 31.47 -13.65 19.47
CA SER A 16 30.78 -12.43 19.91
C SER A 16 30.31 -12.52 21.39
N ASP A 17 29.80 -13.67 21.80
CA ASP A 17 29.25 -13.90 23.14
C ASP A 17 30.35 -13.83 24.24
N LEU A 18 31.53 -14.34 23.90
CA LEU A 18 32.67 -14.28 24.81
C LEU A 18 33.18 -12.82 24.97
N MET A 19 33.16 -12.04 23.90
CA MET A 19 33.50 -10.59 23.95
C MET A 19 32.55 -9.80 24.84
N VAL A 20 31.24 -10.05 24.73
CA VAL A 20 30.26 -9.40 25.61
C VAL A 20 30.47 -9.78 27.07
N ALA A 21 30.69 -11.06 27.35
CA ALA A 21 30.96 -11.53 28.73
C ALA A 21 32.25 -10.93 29.33
N VAL A 22 33.33 -10.87 28.56
CA VAL A 22 34.59 -10.21 28.97
C VAL A 22 34.39 -8.71 29.15
N GLY A 23 33.65 -8.06 28.28
CA GLY A 23 33.30 -6.65 28.40
C GLY A 23 32.55 -6.33 29.71
N LEU A 24 31.54 -7.13 30.06
CA LEU A 24 30.79 -6.99 31.29
C LEU A 24 31.70 -7.18 32.54
N LEU A 25 32.59 -8.16 32.50
CA LEU A 25 33.58 -8.37 33.60
C LEU A 25 34.55 -7.19 33.72
N LEU A 26 34.99 -6.61 32.62
CA LEU A 26 35.83 -5.40 32.63
C LEU A 26 35.08 -4.20 33.21
N ILE A 27 33.81 -4.00 32.84
CA ILE A 27 32.95 -2.95 33.41
C ILE A 27 32.84 -3.09 34.91
N LEU A 28 32.57 -4.29 35.43
CA LEU A 28 32.54 -4.55 36.89
C LEU A 28 33.90 -4.35 37.57
N SER A 29 34.98 -4.68 36.86
CA SER A 29 36.34 -4.49 37.36
C SER A 29 36.70 -3.01 37.56
N VAL A 30 36.24 -2.12 36.65
CA VAL A 30 36.39 -0.67 36.74
C VAL A 30 35.77 -0.13 38.05
N MET A 31 34.68 -0.72 38.52
CA MET A 31 34.01 -0.32 39.76
C MET A 31 34.85 -0.63 41.02
N ILE A 32 35.62 -1.70 40.97
CA ILE A 32 36.38 -2.20 42.14
C ILE A 32 37.82 -1.69 42.13
N ILE A 33 38.49 -1.73 41.00
CA ILE A 33 39.91 -1.40 40.84
C ILE A 33 40.09 0.12 40.72
N PRO A 34 41.08 0.73 41.40
CA PRO A 34 41.39 2.15 41.24
C PRO A 34 41.87 2.42 39.81
N VAL A 35 41.17 3.27 39.09
CA VAL A 35 41.44 3.63 37.71
C VAL A 35 42.27 4.92 37.68
N PRO A 36 43.39 4.97 36.96
CA PRO A 36 44.16 6.21 36.79
C PRO A 36 43.36 7.27 36.01
N PRO A 37 43.55 8.59 36.29
CA PRO A 37 42.78 9.67 35.68
C PRO A 37 42.78 9.63 34.14
N PHE A 38 43.90 9.40 33.51
CA PHE A 38 44.00 9.28 32.04
C PHE A 38 43.10 8.17 31.46
N LEU A 39 43.01 7.03 32.16
CA LEU A 39 42.12 5.95 31.70
C LEU A 39 40.66 6.29 31.94
N LEU A 40 40.31 7.04 32.99
CA LEU A 40 38.96 7.58 33.18
C LEU A 40 38.58 8.53 32.03
N ASP A 41 39.46 9.43 31.63
CA ASP A 41 39.22 10.32 30.49
C ASP A 41 38.91 9.51 29.21
N LEU A 42 39.71 8.48 28.91
CA LEU A 42 39.47 7.62 27.73
C LEU A 42 38.09 6.92 27.83
N LEU A 43 37.73 6.38 29.00
CA LEU A 43 36.46 5.68 29.19
C LEU A 43 35.26 6.63 29.17
N PHE A 44 35.36 7.87 29.64
CA PHE A 44 34.34 8.90 29.50
C PHE A 44 34.17 9.32 28.01
N ALA A 45 35.26 9.51 27.29
CA ALA A 45 35.22 9.80 25.89
C ALA A 45 34.52 8.66 25.07
N LEU A 46 34.83 7.39 25.44
CA LEU A 46 34.18 6.23 24.86
C LEU A 46 32.66 6.20 25.14
N THR A 47 32.25 6.50 26.37
CA THR A 47 30.83 6.56 26.78
C THR A 47 30.08 7.65 26.00
N LEU A 48 30.68 8.84 25.89
CA LEU A 48 30.10 9.95 25.14
C LEU A 48 29.94 9.60 23.64
N SER A 49 31.01 9.09 23.03
CA SER A 49 31.00 8.67 21.63
C SER A 49 29.97 7.55 21.39
N GLY A 50 29.94 6.54 22.26
CA GLY A 50 28.99 5.45 22.19
C GLY A 50 27.52 5.92 22.28
N SER A 51 27.25 6.89 23.16
CA SER A 51 25.92 7.46 23.31
C SER A 51 25.44 8.18 22.02
N VAL A 52 26.35 8.90 21.36
CA VAL A 52 26.06 9.56 20.06
C VAL A 52 25.80 8.52 18.97
N VAL A 53 26.61 7.45 18.91
CA VAL A 53 26.39 6.36 17.94
C VAL A 53 25.01 5.70 18.16
N ILE A 54 24.65 5.42 19.42
CA ILE A 54 23.33 4.85 19.77
C ILE A 54 22.20 5.79 19.32
N LEU A 55 22.33 7.10 19.54
CA LEU A 55 21.35 8.08 19.09
C LEU A 55 21.22 8.09 17.56
N LEU A 56 22.35 8.09 16.85
CA LEU A 56 22.34 8.08 15.39
C LEU A 56 21.69 6.80 14.85
N ILE A 57 22.00 5.62 15.39
CA ILE A 57 21.33 4.38 15.02
C ILE A 57 19.82 4.50 15.26
N ALA A 58 19.40 5.02 16.41
CA ALA A 58 17.99 5.22 16.72
C ALA A 58 17.28 6.17 15.73
N VAL A 59 17.96 7.24 15.28
CA VAL A 59 17.43 8.19 14.30
C VAL A 59 17.32 7.57 12.90
N TYR A 60 18.28 6.74 12.50
CA TYR A 60 18.29 6.09 11.18
C TYR A 60 17.45 4.81 11.08
N SER A 61 17.12 4.14 12.21
CA SER A 61 16.27 2.97 12.22
C SER A 61 14.88 3.32 11.65
N LYS A 62 14.32 2.50 10.79
CA LYS A 62 12.99 2.71 10.19
C LYS A 62 11.88 2.19 11.10
N LYS A 63 12.09 1.05 11.74
CA LYS A 63 11.16 0.40 12.69
C LYS A 63 11.84 0.24 14.05
N ALA A 64 11.05 0.12 15.10
CA ALA A 64 11.59 -0.13 16.44
C ALA A 64 12.37 -1.45 16.51
N LEU A 65 11.92 -2.49 15.82
CA LEU A 65 12.56 -3.80 15.72
C LEU A 65 13.86 -3.83 14.91
N ASP A 66 14.14 -2.82 14.06
CA ASP A 66 15.44 -2.73 13.35
C ASP A 66 16.62 -2.63 14.34
N PHE A 67 16.34 -2.20 15.56
CA PHE A 67 17.30 -2.18 16.65
C PHE A 67 16.81 -3.03 17.83
N SER A 68 16.46 -4.29 17.55
CA SER A 68 15.91 -5.25 18.54
C SER A 68 16.80 -5.45 19.77
N THR A 69 18.12 -5.30 19.64
CA THR A 69 19.08 -5.40 20.76
C THR A 69 19.15 -4.12 21.61
N PHE A 70 18.42 -3.07 21.29
CA PHE A 70 18.48 -1.78 21.97
C PHE A 70 18.24 -1.86 23.50
N PRO A 71 17.27 -2.64 24.04
CA PRO A 71 17.09 -2.79 25.48
C PRO A 71 18.35 -3.34 26.18
N SER A 72 19.04 -4.29 25.58
CA SER A 72 20.30 -4.85 26.12
C SER A 72 21.45 -3.83 26.07
N VAL A 73 21.53 -3.05 24.98
CA VAL A 73 22.51 -1.95 24.87
C VAL A 73 22.27 -0.89 25.94
N LEU A 74 21.01 -0.56 26.25
CA LEU A 74 20.64 0.34 27.33
C LEU A 74 21.16 -0.18 28.69
N LEU A 75 20.96 -1.45 29.00
CA LEU A 75 21.40 -2.06 30.23
C LEU A 75 22.93 -2.02 30.35
N VAL A 76 23.66 -2.44 29.33
CA VAL A 76 25.12 -2.47 29.32
C VAL A 76 25.71 -1.05 29.43
N SER A 77 25.18 -0.08 28.67
CA SER A 77 25.65 1.30 28.70
C SER A 77 25.40 1.98 30.07
N THR A 78 24.25 1.69 30.68
CA THR A 78 23.94 2.19 32.05
C THR A 78 24.84 1.57 33.09
N LEU A 79 25.09 0.27 33.01
CA LEU A 79 26.03 -0.39 33.93
C LEU A 79 27.45 0.19 33.78
N PHE A 80 27.88 0.44 32.54
CA PHE A 80 29.18 1.05 32.27
C PHE A 80 29.29 2.46 32.87
N ARG A 81 28.25 3.28 32.71
CA ARG A 81 28.16 4.61 33.30
C ARG A 81 28.22 4.57 34.82
N LEU A 82 27.42 3.68 35.45
CA LEU A 82 27.50 3.50 36.94
C LEU A 82 28.88 3.13 37.41
N SER A 83 29.58 2.24 36.68
CA SER A 83 30.95 1.85 37.06
C SER A 83 31.93 3.03 36.96
N LEU A 84 31.77 3.90 35.93
CA LEU A 84 32.59 5.11 35.81
C LEU A 84 32.29 6.12 36.92
N ASN A 85 31.00 6.34 37.25
CA ASN A 85 30.62 7.25 38.33
C ASN A 85 31.18 6.81 39.70
N VAL A 86 31.23 5.51 39.96
CA VAL A 86 31.87 4.98 41.19
C VAL A 86 33.39 5.16 41.13
N ALA A 87 34.02 4.91 39.97
CA ALA A 87 35.46 5.06 39.81
C ALA A 87 35.92 6.53 39.92
N SER A 88 35.14 7.47 39.27
CA SER A 88 35.43 8.92 39.40
C SER A 88 35.23 9.43 40.82
N THR A 89 34.12 9.04 41.46
CA THR A 89 33.87 9.33 42.89
C THR A 89 35.05 8.93 43.77
N LYS A 90 35.55 7.69 43.60
CA LYS A 90 36.69 7.20 44.33
C LYS A 90 37.92 8.09 44.11
N ASN A 91 38.22 8.48 42.89
CA ASN A 91 39.33 9.37 42.58
C ASN A 91 39.11 10.77 43.16
N ILE A 92 37.93 11.35 43.06
CA ILE A 92 37.57 12.64 43.65
C ILE A 92 37.82 12.66 45.14
N LEU A 93 37.29 11.66 45.86
CA LEU A 93 37.39 11.61 47.31
C LEU A 93 38.80 11.28 47.81
N ILE A 94 39.58 10.43 47.11
CA ILE A 94 40.94 10.03 47.53
C ILE A 94 42.00 11.05 47.10
N ARG A 95 41.89 11.63 45.91
CA ARG A 95 42.92 12.47 45.30
C ARG A 95 42.57 13.96 45.28
N GLY A 96 41.31 14.31 45.53
CA GLY A 96 40.84 15.71 45.42
C GLY A 96 41.59 16.66 46.34
N GLY A 97 42.02 16.17 47.53
CA GLY A 97 42.82 16.97 48.44
C GLY A 97 44.30 17.11 48.08
N THR A 98 44.87 16.16 47.32
CA THR A 98 46.29 16.18 46.90
C THR A 98 46.50 16.74 45.50
N ASP A 99 45.73 16.25 44.56
CA ASP A 99 45.89 16.56 43.13
C ASP A 99 44.97 17.72 42.68
N GLY A 100 44.13 18.22 43.60
CA GLY A 100 43.19 19.33 43.34
C GLY A 100 42.17 19.01 42.26
N ILE A 101 41.95 19.96 41.38
CA ILE A 101 40.94 19.88 40.31
C ILE A 101 41.27 18.87 39.22
N SER A 102 42.48 18.30 39.13
CA SER A 102 42.88 17.28 38.16
C SER A 102 42.75 15.85 38.72
N ALA A 103 42.26 15.66 39.92
CA ALA A 103 42.19 14.37 40.66
C ALA A 103 41.43 13.26 39.90
N ALA A 104 40.43 13.61 39.14
CA ALA A 104 39.57 12.68 38.42
C ALA A 104 39.73 12.72 36.88
N GLY A 105 40.71 13.49 36.36
CA GLY A 105 41.01 13.60 34.95
C GLY A 105 40.74 15.00 34.37
N GLU A 106 41.27 15.23 33.19
CA GLU A 106 41.19 16.52 32.53
C GLU A 106 39.79 16.79 31.92
N ILE A 107 39.05 15.76 31.54
CA ILE A 107 37.69 15.92 31.01
C ILE A 107 36.74 16.42 32.12
N ILE A 108 36.78 15.81 33.30
CA ILE A 108 35.95 16.25 34.44
C ILE A 108 36.31 17.66 34.85
N ARG A 109 37.61 17.99 34.88
CA ARG A 109 38.09 19.36 35.12
C ARG A 109 37.55 20.34 34.12
N ALA A 110 37.69 20.07 32.82
CA ALA A 110 37.24 20.96 31.74
C ALA A 110 35.72 21.23 31.80
N PHE A 111 34.89 20.20 32.05
CA PHE A 111 33.44 20.38 32.21
C PHE A 111 33.10 21.18 33.46
N GLY A 112 33.81 20.96 34.56
CA GLY A 112 33.65 21.73 35.80
C GLY A 112 33.97 23.21 35.62
N GLU A 113 35.15 23.53 35.05
CA GLU A 113 35.57 24.89 34.73
C GLU A 113 34.63 25.59 33.74
N PHE A 114 34.14 24.88 32.71
CA PHE A 114 33.24 25.42 31.72
C PHE A 114 31.91 25.93 32.33
N VAL A 115 31.29 25.14 33.25
CA VAL A 115 29.99 25.50 33.81
C VAL A 115 30.14 26.49 34.99
N VAL A 116 31.18 26.35 35.78
CA VAL A 116 31.42 27.27 36.92
C VAL A 116 31.82 28.67 36.42
N GLY A 117 32.55 28.78 35.26
CA GLY A 117 32.78 30.06 34.58
C GLY A 117 33.40 31.17 35.44
N GLY A 118 34.18 30.80 36.49
CA GLY A 118 34.81 31.73 37.43
C GLY A 118 33.91 32.21 38.59
N ASN A 119 32.62 31.89 38.59
CA ASN A 119 31.70 32.19 39.67
C ASN A 119 31.00 30.92 40.20
N TYR A 120 31.48 30.40 41.32
CA TYR A 120 31.00 29.14 41.91
C TYR A 120 29.53 29.14 42.25
N VAL A 121 29.00 30.27 42.76
CA VAL A 121 27.58 30.36 43.13
C VAL A 121 26.69 30.21 41.91
N VAL A 122 27.03 30.88 40.81
CA VAL A 122 26.32 30.78 39.56
C VAL A 122 26.46 29.37 38.98
N GLY A 123 27.68 28.81 38.99
CA GLY A 123 27.94 27.45 38.49
C GLY A 123 27.11 26.37 39.23
N ILE A 124 27.03 26.45 40.56
CA ILE A 124 26.20 25.53 41.36
C ILE A 124 24.73 25.68 41.01
N ILE A 125 24.21 26.89 40.89
CA ILE A 125 22.80 27.13 40.54
C ILE A 125 22.49 26.54 39.18
N VAL A 126 23.32 26.85 38.16
CA VAL A 126 23.14 26.29 36.78
C VAL A 126 23.22 24.78 36.81
N PHE A 127 24.17 24.20 37.54
CA PHE A 127 24.28 22.74 37.68
C PHE A 127 23.03 22.13 38.31
N ILE A 128 22.51 22.69 39.43
CA ILE A 128 21.28 22.22 40.07
C ILE A 128 20.09 22.26 39.07
N ILE A 129 19.97 23.35 38.30
CA ILE A 129 18.92 23.48 37.28
C ILE A 129 19.07 22.33 36.25
N LEU A 130 20.28 22.09 35.71
CA LEU A 130 20.55 21.03 34.76
C LEU A 130 20.23 19.63 35.32
N VAL A 131 20.60 19.37 36.59
CA VAL A 131 20.26 18.12 37.27
C VAL A 131 18.77 17.93 37.39
N ILE A 132 18.02 18.97 37.79
CA ILE A 132 16.56 18.91 37.90
C ILE A 132 15.91 18.65 36.53
N ILE A 133 16.33 19.37 35.50
CA ILE A 133 15.80 19.19 34.14
C ILE A 133 16.08 17.75 33.67
N ASN A 134 17.33 17.28 33.80
CA ASN A 134 17.71 15.94 33.37
C ASN A 134 16.92 14.85 34.12
N PHE A 135 16.81 14.99 35.46
CA PHE A 135 15.99 14.10 36.28
C PHE A 135 14.52 14.07 35.82
N MET A 136 13.91 15.22 35.57
CA MET A 136 12.52 15.30 35.12
C MET A 136 12.33 14.68 33.74
N VAL A 137 13.25 14.95 32.81
CA VAL A 137 13.18 14.41 31.43
C VAL A 137 13.35 12.89 31.44
N ILE A 138 14.39 12.37 32.13
CA ILE A 138 14.67 10.93 32.14
C ILE A 138 13.63 10.17 32.96
N THR A 139 13.37 10.58 34.24
CA THR A 139 12.53 9.78 35.14
C THR A 139 11.04 9.89 34.87
N LYS A 140 10.54 11.06 34.50
CA LYS A 140 9.11 11.29 34.24
C LYS A 140 8.75 11.29 32.74
N GLY A 141 9.68 11.73 31.87
CA GLY A 141 9.46 11.79 30.43
C GLY A 141 9.58 10.42 29.75
N VAL A 142 10.82 10.04 29.47
CA VAL A 142 11.11 8.84 28.63
C VAL A 142 10.63 7.55 29.29
N GLY A 143 10.82 7.40 30.63
CA GLY A 143 10.34 6.21 31.31
C GLY A 143 8.83 6.01 31.22
N ARG A 144 8.04 7.09 31.24
CA ARG A 144 6.58 7.00 31.07
C ARG A 144 6.18 6.70 29.64
N VAL A 145 6.89 7.27 28.65
CA VAL A 145 6.65 6.95 27.24
C VAL A 145 6.91 5.47 26.97
N ALA A 146 8.02 4.91 27.53
CA ALA A 146 8.33 3.50 27.41
C ALA A 146 7.27 2.58 28.06
N GLU A 147 6.86 2.91 29.28
CA GLU A 147 5.83 2.17 30.02
C GLU A 147 4.49 2.17 29.28
N VAL A 148 4.03 3.33 28.83
CA VAL A 148 2.76 3.48 28.11
C VAL A 148 2.82 2.83 26.73
N GLY A 149 3.91 3.01 25.98
CA GLY A 149 4.12 2.37 24.68
C GLY A 149 4.11 0.84 24.78
N ALA A 150 4.87 0.28 25.75
CA ALA A 150 4.88 -1.15 26.01
C ALA A 150 3.48 -1.68 26.37
N ARG A 151 2.76 -0.97 27.22
CA ARG A 151 1.40 -1.37 27.63
C ARG A 151 0.45 -1.41 26.46
N PHE A 152 0.39 -0.36 25.63
CA PHE A 152 -0.50 -0.35 24.47
C PHE A 152 -0.17 -1.45 23.45
N THR A 153 1.11 -1.72 23.24
CA THR A 153 1.52 -2.79 22.31
C THR A 153 1.12 -4.17 22.84
N LEU A 154 1.34 -4.42 24.14
CA LEU A 154 0.96 -5.68 24.80
C LEU A 154 -0.57 -5.85 24.85
N ASP A 155 -1.33 -4.79 25.14
CA ASP A 155 -2.80 -4.82 25.17
C ASP A 155 -3.39 -5.04 23.75
N ALA A 156 -2.70 -4.58 22.69
CA ALA A 156 -3.11 -4.78 21.30
C ALA A 156 -2.75 -6.17 20.73
N MET A 157 -1.85 -6.93 21.39
CA MET A 157 -1.35 -8.21 20.88
C MET A 157 -2.43 -9.27 20.63
N PRO A 158 -3.43 -9.49 21.54
CA PRO A 158 -4.51 -10.43 21.27
C PRO A 158 -5.33 -10.05 20.03
N GLY A 159 -5.58 -8.75 19.81
CA GLY A 159 -6.25 -8.24 18.62
C GLY A 159 -5.47 -8.49 17.33
N LYS A 160 -4.15 -8.27 17.34
CA LYS A 160 -3.28 -8.59 16.20
C LYS A 160 -3.26 -10.10 15.92
N GLN A 161 -3.22 -10.96 16.93
CA GLN A 161 -3.28 -12.42 16.76
C GLN A 161 -4.63 -12.86 16.18
N MET A 162 -5.76 -12.34 16.70
CA MET A 162 -7.09 -12.63 16.15
C MET A 162 -7.24 -12.18 14.69
N ALA A 163 -6.64 -11.04 14.31
CA ALA A 163 -6.63 -10.59 12.92
C ALA A 163 -5.84 -11.54 12.01
N ILE A 164 -4.68 -12.04 12.47
CA ILE A 164 -3.90 -13.04 11.73
C ILE A 164 -4.69 -14.34 11.57
N ASP A 165 -5.41 -14.77 12.62
CA ASP A 165 -6.23 -15.97 12.57
C ASP A 165 -7.44 -15.79 11.64
N ALA A 166 -8.04 -14.60 11.60
CA ALA A 166 -9.10 -14.26 10.66
C ALA A 166 -8.60 -14.25 9.21
N ASP A 167 -7.42 -13.65 8.94
CA ASP A 167 -6.78 -13.64 7.62
C ASP A 167 -6.47 -15.08 7.16
N LEU A 168 -5.98 -15.93 8.06
CA LEU A 168 -5.70 -17.33 7.77
C LEU A 168 -6.99 -18.11 7.46
N ASN A 169 -8.02 -17.94 8.28
CA ASN A 169 -9.32 -18.60 8.08
C ASN A 169 -10.05 -18.12 6.82
N ALA A 170 -9.87 -16.85 6.45
CA ALA A 170 -10.38 -16.29 5.21
C ALA A 170 -9.55 -16.69 3.96
N GLY A 171 -8.41 -17.40 4.15
CA GLY A 171 -7.51 -17.79 3.07
C GLY A 171 -6.73 -16.62 2.45
N LEU A 172 -6.65 -15.48 3.12
CA LEU A 172 -5.89 -14.31 2.68
C LEU A 172 -4.38 -14.49 2.87
N ILE A 173 -3.98 -15.33 3.82
CA ILE A 173 -2.59 -15.71 4.10
C ILE A 173 -2.50 -17.23 4.27
N ASP A 174 -1.33 -17.78 3.97
CA ASP A 174 -1.04 -19.20 4.20
C ASP A 174 -0.49 -19.46 5.63
N ASP A 175 -0.38 -20.73 6.02
CA ASP A 175 0.16 -21.15 7.32
C ASP A 175 1.59 -20.64 7.56
N ALA A 176 2.43 -20.56 6.53
CA ALA A 176 3.80 -20.08 6.65
C ALA A 176 3.82 -18.58 6.94
N MET A 177 2.99 -17.80 6.26
CA MET A 177 2.84 -16.37 6.48
C MET A 177 2.19 -16.07 7.84
N ALA A 178 1.16 -16.84 8.23
CA ALA A 178 0.54 -16.72 9.55
C ALA A 178 1.55 -16.98 10.67
N LYS A 179 2.36 -18.03 10.54
CA LYS A 179 3.44 -18.35 11.49
C LYS A 179 4.49 -17.22 11.57
N LYS A 180 4.87 -16.66 10.42
CA LYS A 180 5.81 -15.53 10.34
C LYS A 180 5.24 -14.29 11.04
N ARG A 181 4.00 -13.89 10.72
CA ARG A 181 3.34 -12.73 11.34
C ARG A 181 3.13 -12.90 12.85
N ARG A 182 2.79 -14.12 13.32
CA ARG A 182 2.71 -14.42 14.76
C ARG A 182 4.06 -14.28 15.45
N ALA A 183 5.15 -14.72 14.80
CA ALA A 183 6.51 -14.56 15.33
C ALA A 183 6.89 -13.07 15.40
N GLU A 184 6.59 -12.28 14.39
CA GLU A 184 6.81 -10.82 14.40
C GLU A 184 6.05 -10.11 15.53
N VAL A 185 4.79 -10.49 15.78
CA VAL A 185 3.98 -9.95 16.90
C VAL A 185 4.56 -10.35 18.25
N ALA A 186 5.07 -11.59 18.39
CA ALA A 186 5.74 -12.03 19.61
C ALA A 186 7.06 -11.29 19.84
N GLU A 187 7.88 -11.12 18.82
CA GLU A 187 9.14 -10.36 18.87
C GLU A 187 8.90 -8.88 19.24
N GLU A 188 7.83 -8.28 18.69
CA GLU A 188 7.41 -6.92 19.05
C GLU A 188 7.04 -6.82 20.53
N ALA A 189 6.28 -7.78 21.05
CA ALA A 189 5.89 -7.82 22.45
C ALA A 189 7.11 -8.00 23.39
N ASP A 190 8.02 -8.90 23.05
CA ASP A 190 9.25 -9.14 23.79
C ASP A 190 10.16 -7.89 23.80
N PHE A 191 10.27 -7.22 22.66
CA PHE A 191 11.01 -5.95 22.54
C PHE A 191 10.45 -4.87 23.47
N TYR A 192 9.15 -4.58 23.40
CA TYR A 192 8.54 -3.54 24.23
C TYR A 192 8.52 -3.90 25.71
N GLY A 193 8.31 -5.17 26.06
CA GLY A 193 8.43 -5.67 27.42
C GLY A 193 9.85 -5.50 28.00
N SER A 194 10.88 -5.85 27.22
CA SER A 194 12.28 -5.66 27.56
C SER A 194 12.64 -4.18 27.68
N MET A 195 12.04 -3.33 26.82
CA MET A 195 12.25 -1.89 26.82
C MET A 195 11.69 -1.20 28.07
N ASP A 196 10.52 -1.63 28.56
CA ASP A 196 9.98 -1.14 29.84
C ASP A 196 10.94 -1.48 31.01
N GLY A 197 11.46 -2.72 31.02
CA GLY A 197 12.46 -3.14 32.01
C GLY A 197 13.73 -2.31 31.94
N ALA A 198 14.32 -2.14 30.77
CA ALA A 198 15.54 -1.36 30.56
C ALA A 198 15.34 0.13 30.92
N SER A 199 14.20 0.71 30.63
CA SER A 199 13.86 2.09 30.98
C SER A 199 13.78 2.32 32.50
N LYS A 200 13.29 1.33 33.25
CA LYS A 200 13.31 1.37 34.73
C LYS A 200 14.73 1.34 35.30
N PHE A 201 15.62 0.58 34.65
CA PHE A 201 17.04 0.53 35.04
C PHE A 201 17.73 1.88 34.76
N VAL A 202 17.48 2.52 33.61
CA VAL A 202 18.00 3.88 33.31
C VAL A 202 17.50 4.91 34.30
N ARG A 203 16.24 4.80 34.78
CA ARG A 203 15.71 5.66 35.85
C ARG A 203 16.47 5.45 37.17
N GLY A 204 16.77 4.21 37.51
CA GLY A 204 17.55 3.88 38.69
C GLY A 204 18.96 4.50 38.68
N ASP A 205 19.62 4.45 37.53
CA ASP A 205 20.94 5.06 37.32
C ASP A 205 20.91 6.59 37.48
N ALA A 206 19.89 7.28 36.94
CA ALA A 206 19.74 8.72 37.14
C ALA A 206 19.58 9.10 38.62
N ILE A 207 18.83 8.31 39.40
CA ILE A 207 18.69 8.52 40.85
C ILE A 207 20.01 8.25 41.55
N ALA A 208 20.71 7.15 41.23
CA ALA A 208 22.01 6.83 41.77
C ALA A 208 23.04 7.95 41.48
N GLY A 209 23.08 8.48 40.27
CA GLY A 209 23.96 9.59 39.89
C GLY A 209 23.75 10.85 40.76
N ILE A 210 22.49 11.21 41.03
CA ILE A 210 22.17 12.34 41.93
C ILE A 210 22.66 12.08 43.36
N MET A 211 22.44 10.86 43.88
CA MET A 211 22.92 10.49 45.21
C MET A 211 24.44 10.52 45.29
N ILE A 212 25.13 10.03 44.27
CA ILE A 212 26.60 10.08 44.17
C ILE A 212 27.08 11.53 44.16
N THR A 213 26.48 12.40 43.38
CA THR A 213 26.79 13.83 43.34
C THR A 213 26.65 14.47 44.72
N PHE A 214 25.57 14.17 45.42
CA PHE A 214 25.35 14.70 46.76
C PHE A 214 26.40 14.21 47.77
N ILE A 215 26.76 12.92 47.70
CA ILE A 215 27.83 12.33 48.51
C ILE A 215 29.18 12.98 48.18
N ASN A 216 29.51 13.17 46.89
CA ASN A 216 30.78 13.78 46.50
C ASN A 216 30.97 15.20 47.04
N VAL A 217 29.90 16.01 47.05
CA VAL A 217 29.98 17.37 47.62
C VAL A 217 30.18 17.30 49.14
N LEU A 218 29.29 16.61 49.84
CA LEU A 218 29.32 16.60 51.32
C LEU A 218 30.54 15.87 51.87
N ALA A 219 30.77 14.64 51.41
CA ALA A 219 31.90 13.85 51.87
C ALA A 219 33.24 14.44 51.38
N GLY A 220 33.27 14.99 50.15
CA GLY A 220 34.47 15.64 49.63
C GLY A 220 34.90 16.85 50.46
N ILE A 221 33.98 17.75 50.80
CA ILE A 221 34.29 18.91 51.67
C ILE A 221 34.74 18.44 53.05
N ALA A 222 34.02 17.47 53.63
CA ALA A 222 34.40 16.93 54.96
C ALA A 222 35.80 16.30 54.95
N ILE A 223 36.12 15.47 53.96
CA ILE A 223 37.45 14.85 53.78
C ILE A 223 38.52 15.91 53.52
N GLY A 224 38.22 16.91 52.67
CA GLY A 224 39.13 18.00 52.35
C GLY A 224 39.56 18.78 53.60
N VAL A 225 38.60 19.10 54.46
CA VAL A 225 38.89 19.83 55.73
C VAL A 225 39.49 18.91 56.76
N MET A 226 38.97 17.70 56.98
CA MET A 226 39.40 16.86 58.16
C MET A 226 40.63 16.01 57.85
N GLN A 227 40.92 15.65 56.62
CA GLN A 227 42.02 14.74 56.30
C GLN A 227 43.16 15.41 55.54
N TYR A 228 42.85 16.46 54.77
CA TYR A 228 43.84 17.15 53.95
C TYR A 228 44.16 18.57 54.44
N ASP A 229 43.62 18.97 55.58
CA ASP A 229 43.84 20.28 56.20
C ASP A 229 43.58 21.48 55.32
N LEU A 230 42.67 21.32 54.31
CA LEU A 230 42.27 22.41 53.44
C LEU A 230 41.38 23.41 54.21
N SER A 231 41.46 24.68 53.85
CA SER A 231 40.46 25.63 54.33
C SER A 231 39.07 25.23 53.86
N ALA A 232 38.02 25.51 54.62
CA ALA A 232 36.63 25.18 54.21
C ALA A 232 36.28 25.81 52.87
N GLY A 233 36.86 26.97 52.56
CA GLY A 233 36.65 27.65 51.21
C GLY A 233 37.33 26.90 50.07
N ASP A 234 38.57 26.48 50.23
CA ASP A 234 39.34 25.75 49.22
C ASP A 234 38.75 24.33 49.00
N ALA A 235 38.40 23.66 50.10
CA ALA A 235 37.72 22.35 50.01
C ALA A 235 36.39 22.46 49.26
N ALA A 236 35.55 23.44 49.59
CA ALA A 236 34.31 23.69 48.88
C ALA A 236 34.55 23.97 47.39
N GLN A 237 35.57 24.77 47.06
CA GLN A 237 35.93 25.11 45.70
C GLN A 237 36.33 23.87 44.88
N VAL A 238 37.30 23.09 45.35
CA VAL A 238 37.84 21.94 44.65
C VAL A 238 36.79 20.84 44.49
N PHE A 239 36.14 20.43 45.58
CA PHE A 239 35.22 19.32 45.53
C PHE A 239 33.90 19.67 44.82
N THR A 240 33.46 20.94 44.86
CA THR A 240 32.31 21.37 44.06
C THR A 240 32.63 21.36 42.57
N LEU A 241 33.79 21.88 42.18
CA LEU A 241 34.18 21.91 40.75
C LEU A 241 34.31 20.48 40.19
N LEU A 242 34.98 19.58 40.92
CA LEU A 242 35.10 18.17 40.55
C LEU A 242 33.73 17.49 40.48
N THR A 243 32.84 17.75 41.41
CA THR A 243 31.51 17.14 41.49
C THR A 243 30.60 17.67 40.36
N VAL A 244 30.67 18.96 40.04
CA VAL A 244 29.95 19.55 38.91
C VAL A 244 30.44 18.97 37.57
N GLY A 245 31.77 18.84 37.41
CA GLY A 245 32.36 18.23 36.24
C GLY A 245 31.96 16.76 36.07
N ASP A 246 32.07 15.95 37.13
CA ASP A 246 31.68 14.54 37.16
C ASP A 246 30.18 14.35 36.86
N GLY A 247 29.33 15.17 37.49
CA GLY A 247 27.91 15.13 37.28
C GLY A 247 27.50 15.47 35.84
N LEU A 248 28.14 16.45 35.21
CA LEU A 248 27.86 16.84 33.85
C LEU A 248 28.30 15.79 32.82
N ILE A 249 29.54 15.29 32.95
CA ILE A 249 30.06 14.29 32.01
C ILE A 249 29.26 12.98 32.06
N SER A 250 28.66 12.65 33.22
CA SER A 250 27.80 11.48 33.36
C SER A 250 26.35 11.74 32.89
N GLN A 251 25.84 12.99 32.99
CA GLN A 251 24.49 13.33 32.62
C GLN A 251 24.27 13.47 31.08
N ILE A 252 25.27 13.94 30.33
CA ILE A 252 25.15 14.12 28.88
C ILE A 252 24.84 12.79 28.16
N PRO A 253 25.62 11.70 28.33
CA PRO A 253 25.29 10.41 27.77
C PRO A 253 23.92 9.87 28.20
N ALA A 254 23.53 10.12 29.45
CA ALA A 254 22.23 9.73 29.98
C ALA A 254 21.08 10.37 29.20
N LEU A 255 21.18 11.67 28.96
CA LEU A 255 20.17 12.42 28.21
C LEU A 255 20.11 11.97 26.75
N VAL A 256 21.27 11.79 26.09
CA VAL A 256 21.39 11.34 24.71
C VAL A 256 20.76 9.95 24.54
N ILE A 257 21.10 9.00 25.40
CA ILE A 257 20.55 7.62 25.36
C ILE A 257 19.05 7.62 25.68
N SER A 258 18.60 8.43 26.63
CA SER A 258 17.19 8.56 26.96
C SER A 258 16.39 9.16 25.78
N THR A 259 16.95 10.13 25.08
CA THR A 259 16.36 10.68 23.86
C THR A 259 16.27 9.62 22.75
N ALA A 260 17.34 8.82 22.56
CA ALA A 260 17.33 7.69 21.63
C ALA A 260 16.22 6.68 21.97
N ALA A 261 16.05 6.36 23.26
CA ALA A 261 14.99 5.49 23.74
C ALA A 261 13.59 6.07 23.43
N GLY A 262 13.39 7.34 23.67
CA GLY A 262 12.15 8.03 23.32
C GLY A 262 11.85 7.95 21.83
N ILE A 263 12.84 8.21 20.99
CA ILE A 263 12.72 8.14 19.52
C ILE A 263 12.33 6.71 19.06
N ILE A 264 13.03 5.68 19.54
CA ILE A 264 12.74 4.28 19.17
C ILE A 264 11.32 3.87 19.55
N ILE A 265 10.88 4.21 20.79
CA ILE A 265 9.56 3.79 21.29
C ILE A 265 8.42 4.52 20.57
N THR A 266 8.63 5.78 20.18
CA THR A 266 7.61 6.57 19.49
C THR A 266 7.61 6.35 17.96
N ARG A 267 8.42 5.42 17.47
CA ARG A 267 8.55 5.11 16.06
C ARG A 267 7.31 4.41 15.54
N ASN A 268 6.66 4.98 14.53
CA ASN A 268 5.58 4.33 13.79
C ASN A 268 6.15 3.38 12.73
N THR A 269 5.33 2.41 12.32
CA THR A 269 5.65 1.40 11.29
C THR A 269 5.66 2.01 9.89
N SER A 270 6.48 3.02 9.65
CA SER A 270 6.61 3.67 8.33
C SER A 270 7.95 3.29 7.69
N GLU A 271 7.96 3.20 6.36
CA GLU A 271 9.17 2.85 5.60
C GLU A 271 10.22 3.96 5.54
N ASP A 272 9.88 5.17 6.00
CA ASP A 272 10.72 6.36 5.93
C ASP A 272 11.53 6.61 7.20
N SER A 273 12.75 7.17 7.05
CA SER A 273 13.55 7.64 8.19
C SER A 273 12.91 8.87 8.87
N LEU A 274 13.22 9.11 10.15
CA LEU A 274 12.66 10.25 10.91
C LEU A 274 12.93 11.59 10.21
N GLY A 275 14.14 11.77 9.66
CA GLY A 275 14.52 12.98 8.95
C GLY A 275 13.68 13.20 7.69
N SER A 276 13.41 12.14 6.90
CA SER A 276 12.55 12.23 5.72
C SER A 276 11.09 12.50 6.11
N GLN A 277 10.59 11.86 7.17
CA GLN A 277 9.23 12.12 7.67
C GLN A 277 9.02 13.58 8.08
N ILE A 278 9.94 14.12 8.90
CA ILE A 278 9.89 15.53 9.33
C ILE A 278 10.00 16.46 8.12
N THR A 279 10.93 16.19 7.21
CA THR A 279 11.11 16.99 5.99
C THR A 279 9.88 16.96 5.10
N ASN A 280 9.26 15.79 4.93
CA ASN A 280 8.03 15.64 4.14
C ASN A 280 6.84 16.38 4.78
N GLN A 281 6.71 16.38 6.11
CA GLN A 281 5.68 17.17 6.79
C GLN A 281 5.82 18.68 6.53
N PHE A 282 7.04 19.21 6.54
CA PHE A 282 7.27 20.62 6.20
C PHE A 282 7.07 20.89 4.71
N LYS A 283 7.39 19.95 3.83
CA LYS A 283 7.11 20.06 2.38
C LYS A 283 5.61 20.10 2.09
N ILE A 284 4.81 19.29 2.79
CA ILE A 284 3.35 19.25 2.62
C ILE A 284 2.70 20.58 3.04
N HIS A 285 3.25 21.24 4.06
CA HIS A 285 2.67 22.46 4.64
C HIS A 285 3.60 23.68 4.62
N PRO A 286 4.10 24.14 3.46
CA PRO A 286 5.02 25.29 3.40
C PRO A 286 4.38 26.59 3.90
N LYS A 287 3.05 26.72 3.81
CA LYS A 287 2.30 27.88 4.33
C LYS A 287 2.49 28.09 5.84
N ALA A 288 2.71 27.03 6.61
CA ALA A 288 2.98 27.16 8.04
C ALA A 288 4.29 27.90 8.33
N LEU A 289 5.32 27.70 7.50
CA LEU A 289 6.60 28.40 7.62
C LEU A 289 6.46 29.91 7.31
N TYR A 290 5.64 30.27 6.35
CA TYR A 290 5.35 31.68 6.05
C TYR A 290 4.57 32.37 7.18
N ILE A 291 3.58 31.70 7.77
CA ILE A 291 2.84 32.23 8.91
C ILE A 291 3.77 32.42 10.11
N ALA A 292 4.62 31.44 10.42
CA ALA A 292 5.62 31.56 11.48
C ALA A 292 6.61 32.71 11.21
N SER A 293 7.10 32.82 9.98
CA SER A 293 7.97 33.94 9.54
C SER A 293 7.26 35.30 9.75
N GLY A 294 6.01 35.43 9.29
CA GLY A 294 5.22 36.64 9.47
C GLY A 294 5.04 37.03 10.95
N THR A 295 4.77 36.03 11.81
CA THR A 295 4.67 36.21 13.25
C THR A 295 5.99 36.74 13.86
N LEU A 296 7.13 36.23 13.44
CA LEU A 296 8.44 36.69 13.90
C LEU A 296 8.73 38.13 13.43
N PHE A 297 8.32 38.49 12.20
CA PHE A 297 8.44 39.88 11.74
C PHE A 297 7.56 40.82 12.56
N VAL A 298 6.35 40.41 12.94
CA VAL A 298 5.51 41.21 13.87
C VAL A 298 6.21 41.40 15.19
N PHE A 299 6.83 40.35 15.77
CA PHE A 299 7.60 40.46 17.01
C PHE A 299 8.84 41.37 16.88
N ALA A 300 9.47 41.39 15.71
CA ALA A 300 10.59 42.30 15.45
C ALA A 300 10.22 43.79 15.44
N VAL A 301 8.92 44.11 15.24
CA VAL A 301 8.43 45.51 15.24
C VAL A 301 8.04 45.97 16.64
N ILE A 302 7.76 45.07 17.60
CA ILE A 302 7.35 45.42 18.95
C ILE A 302 8.51 46.12 19.69
N PRO A 303 8.30 47.33 20.25
CA PRO A 303 9.32 48.02 21.04
C PRO A 303 9.71 47.20 22.29
N GLY A 304 11.03 47.07 22.56
CA GLY A 304 11.55 46.32 23.70
C GLY A 304 11.98 44.90 23.38
N LEU A 305 11.61 44.34 22.22
CA LEU A 305 12.09 43.03 21.78
C LEU A 305 13.37 43.12 20.90
N PRO A 306 14.25 42.13 20.94
CA PRO A 306 15.49 42.14 20.14
C PRO A 306 15.18 41.93 18.66
N LYS A 307 15.20 43.00 17.87
CA LYS A 307 14.81 43.02 16.43
C LYS A 307 15.66 42.09 15.57
N ALA A 308 17.00 42.08 15.75
CA ALA A 308 17.90 41.35 14.90
C ALA A 308 17.70 39.82 14.91
N PRO A 309 17.56 39.12 16.06
CA PRO A 309 17.27 37.70 16.07
C PRO A 309 15.94 37.33 15.43
N PHE A 310 14.87 38.08 15.71
CA PHE A 310 13.54 37.79 15.13
C PHE A 310 13.52 38.00 13.61
N MET A 311 14.17 39.07 13.11
CA MET A 311 14.30 39.29 11.66
C MET A 311 15.13 38.20 11.00
N MET A 312 16.26 37.79 11.60
CA MET A 312 17.15 36.78 11.03
C MET A 312 16.45 35.42 10.91
N ILE A 313 15.76 34.99 11.98
CA ILE A 313 15.02 33.71 11.96
C ILE A 313 13.79 33.81 11.05
N GLY A 314 13.08 34.94 11.02
CA GLY A 314 11.97 35.18 10.11
C GLY A 314 12.38 35.06 8.65
N VAL A 315 13.49 35.70 8.24
CA VAL A 315 14.06 35.58 6.89
C VAL A 315 14.46 34.15 6.59
N LEU A 316 15.09 33.44 7.54
CA LEU A 316 15.48 32.05 7.38
C LEU A 316 14.26 31.15 7.10
N LEU A 317 13.19 31.27 7.89
CA LEU A 317 11.96 30.50 7.72
C LEU A 317 11.24 30.82 6.40
N ALA A 318 11.21 32.11 6.00
CA ALA A 318 10.68 32.50 4.70
C ALA A 318 11.48 31.89 3.55
N PHE A 319 12.80 31.88 3.67
CA PHE A 319 13.69 31.29 2.66
C PHE A 319 13.53 29.77 2.56
N VAL A 320 13.43 29.07 3.71
CA VAL A 320 13.18 27.62 3.76
C VAL A 320 11.80 27.30 3.16
N GLY A 321 10.76 28.08 3.52
CA GLY A 321 9.43 27.96 2.97
C GLY A 321 9.40 28.12 1.45
N TRP A 322 10.07 29.15 0.93
CA TRP A 322 10.21 29.41 -0.51
C TRP A 322 10.95 28.27 -1.23
N LYS A 323 12.04 27.78 -0.65
CA LYS A 323 12.80 26.66 -1.25
C LYS A 323 11.99 25.36 -1.29
N MET A 324 11.20 25.09 -0.24
CA MET A 324 10.31 23.93 -0.18
C MET A 324 9.13 24.03 -1.15
N GLU A 325 8.49 25.21 -1.25
CA GLU A 325 7.43 25.47 -2.22
C GLU A 325 7.92 25.31 -3.66
N LYS A 326 9.08 25.90 -3.97
CA LYS A 326 9.72 25.76 -5.29
C LYS A 326 10.17 24.33 -5.58
N GLY A 327 10.58 23.58 -4.55
CA GLY A 327 10.86 22.13 -4.65
C GLY A 327 9.60 21.32 -4.94
N ASN A 328 8.48 21.65 -4.28
CA ASN A 328 7.17 21.03 -4.53
C ASN A 328 6.60 21.39 -5.91
N GLU A 329 6.79 22.64 -6.38
CA GLU A 329 6.45 23.03 -7.75
C GLU A 329 7.34 22.29 -8.76
N GLN A 330 8.64 22.15 -8.49
CA GLN A 330 9.53 21.36 -9.34
C GLN A 330 9.23 19.85 -9.27
N GLU A 331 8.91 19.29 -8.10
CA GLU A 331 8.44 17.90 -7.99
C GLU A 331 7.07 17.72 -8.65
N LYS A 332 6.16 18.69 -8.56
CA LYS A 332 4.90 18.70 -9.33
C LYS A 332 5.16 18.89 -10.82
N ILE A 333 6.04 19.80 -11.21
CA ILE A 333 6.45 20.00 -12.60
C ILE A 333 7.24 18.79 -13.11
N VAL A 334 8.04 18.12 -12.29
CA VAL A 334 8.74 16.87 -12.63
C VAL A 334 7.79 15.68 -12.57
N GLN A 335 6.79 15.65 -11.70
CA GLN A 335 5.68 14.69 -11.76
C GLN A 335 4.67 15.02 -12.86
N GLU A 336 4.39 16.28 -13.09
CA GLU A 336 3.65 16.73 -14.29
C GLU A 336 4.51 16.63 -15.55
N GLN A 337 5.81 16.79 -15.46
CA GLN A 337 6.76 16.52 -16.55
C GLN A 337 7.08 15.02 -16.65
N ALA A 338 7.12 14.24 -15.57
CA ALA A 338 7.15 12.78 -15.66
C ALA A 338 5.76 12.22 -16.06
N ASN A 339 4.67 12.80 -15.63
CA ASN A 339 3.33 12.54 -16.16
C ASN A 339 3.08 13.26 -17.51
N THR A 340 3.88 14.27 -17.87
CA THR A 340 3.86 14.99 -19.15
C THR A 340 5.08 14.62 -19.99
N GLU A 341 6.12 14.00 -19.45
CA GLU A 341 7.19 13.29 -20.17
C GLU A 341 6.87 11.82 -20.38
N GLU A 342 5.98 11.21 -19.59
CA GLU A 342 5.12 10.13 -20.10
C GLU A 342 4.07 10.66 -21.11
N LYS A 343 3.81 11.98 -21.18
CA LYS A 343 2.92 12.65 -22.15
C LYS A 343 3.63 13.60 -23.12
N LYS A 344 4.91 13.88 -22.97
CA LYS A 344 5.72 14.61 -23.95
C LYS A 344 6.96 13.81 -24.27
N ALA A 345 6.76 12.97 -25.26
CA ALA A 345 7.71 12.75 -26.34
C ALA A 345 9.19 12.81 -25.90
N THR A 346 9.77 11.69 -25.56
CA THR A 346 10.86 11.29 -26.44
C THR A 346 10.36 11.56 -27.86
N PRO A 347 11.17 12.21 -28.75
CA PRO A 347 10.82 12.27 -30.15
C PRO A 347 10.52 10.83 -30.54
N ASP A 348 9.33 10.61 -31.09
CA ASP A 348 8.82 9.31 -31.50
C ASP A 348 9.99 8.42 -31.90
N SER A 349 10.40 7.51 -31.03
CA SER A 349 11.12 6.37 -31.51
C SER A 349 10.09 5.69 -32.41
N LEU A 350 10.46 5.43 -33.65
CA LEU A 350 9.60 4.70 -34.60
C LEU A 350 9.06 3.40 -33.98
N GLU A 351 9.65 2.96 -32.89
CA GLU A 351 9.28 1.81 -32.06
C GLU A 351 8.07 2.09 -31.15
N ASP A 352 7.90 3.32 -30.62
CA ASP A 352 6.70 3.68 -29.84
C ASP A 352 5.46 3.87 -30.73
N LEU A 353 5.64 4.21 -32.00
CA LEU A 353 4.57 4.21 -32.99
C LEU A 353 4.09 2.80 -33.37
N LEU A 354 4.88 1.77 -33.06
CA LEU A 354 4.52 0.37 -33.30
C LEU A 354 3.77 -0.26 -32.12
N THR A 355 3.73 0.36 -30.95
CA THR A 355 2.96 -0.13 -29.80
C THR A 355 1.49 0.14 -29.99
N LEU A 356 0.74 -0.93 -30.25
CA LEU A 356 -0.70 -0.86 -30.44
C LEU A 356 -1.39 -0.83 -29.06
N GLU A 357 -2.08 0.26 -28.76
CA GLU A 357 -2.90 0.33 -27.55
C GLU A 357 -4.08 -0.64 -27.67
N LEU A 358 -4.36 -1.36 -26.58
CA LEU A 358 -5.42 -2.37 -26.59
C LEU A 358 -6.81 -1.75 -26.59
N VAL A 359 -7.01 -0.62 -25.90
CA VAL A 359 -8.26 0.14 -25.85
C VAL A 359 -7.95 1.62 -25.90
N GLU A 360 -8.51 2.32 -26.87
CA GLU A 360 -8.43 3.78 -27.01
C GLU A 360 -9.83 4.39 -27.10
N LEU A 361 -9.99 5.53 -26.45
CA LEU A 361 -11.16 6.40 -26.57
C LEU A 361 -10.72 7.71 -27.19
N GLU A 362 -11.16 8.01 -28.38
CA GLU A 362 -10.96 9.32 -29.00
C GLU A 362 -12.19 10.19 -28.77
N VAL A 363 -11.99 11.44 -28.35
CA VAL A 363 -13.05 12.39 -28.04
C VAL A 363 -12.88 13.68 -28.82
N GLY A 364 -13.98 14.21 -29.33
CA GLY A 364 -14.03 15.53 -29.95
C GLY A 364 -13.84 16.64 -28.92
N TYR A 365 -13.47 17.83 -29.35
CA TYR A 365 -13.09 18.93 -28.46
C TYR A 365 -14.20 19.38 -27.51
N GLY A 366 -15.48 19.22 -27.84
CA GLY A 366 -16.62 19.55 -26.98
C GLY A 366 -16.84 18.57 -25.83
N LEU A 367 -16.20 17.39 -25.87
CA LEU A 367 -16.31 16.37 -24.83
C LEU A 367 -15.07 16.33 -23.92
N VAL A 368 -14.06 17.17 -24.16
CA VAL A 368 -12.83 17.21 -23.35
C VAL A 368 -13.14 17.55 -21.89
N SER A 369 -14.14 18.39 -21.64
CA SER A 369 -14.60 18.73 -20.28
C SER A 369 -15.05 17.50 -19.47
N LEU A 370 -15.55 16.44 -20.09
CA LEU A 370 -15.96 15.22 -19.40
C LEU A 370 -14.77 14.38 -18.91
N VAL A 371 -13.59 14.60 -19.50
CA VAL A 371 -12.35 13.87 -19.21
C VAL A 371 -11.44 14.66 -18.27
N ASP A 372 -11.55 15.99 -18.27
CA ASP A 372 -10.70 16.88 -17.49
C ASP A 372 -11.19 16.99 -16.04
N ALA A 373 -10.40 16.46 -15.13
CA ALA A 373 -10.70 16.50 -13.69
C ALA A 373 -10.73 17.94 -13.12
N GLU A 374 -10.03 18.91 -13.76
CA GLU A 374 -10.06 20.32 -13.35
C GLU A 374 -11.39 21.01 -13.72
N GLN A 375 -12.11 20.43 -14.68
CA GLN A 375 -13.44 20.89 -15.14
C GLN A 375 -14.59 20.04 -14.57
N ASN A 376 -14.37 19.32 -13.47
CA ASN A 376 -15.33 18.38 -12.86
C ASN A 376 -15.71 17.18 -13.76
N GLY A 377 -14.85 16.78 -14.70
CA GLY A 377 -15.05 15.58 -15.52
C GLY A 377 -14.91 14.31 -14.68
N ASP A 378 -15.93 13.47 -14.68
CA ASP A 378 -15.99 12.22 -13.88
C ASP A 378 -15.76 10.94 -14.71
N LEU A 379 -15.57 11.05 -16.04
CA LEU A 379 -15.43 9.91 -16.94
C LEU A 379 -14.25 9.00 -16.60
N LEU A 380 -13.10 9.57 -16.18
CA LEU A 380 -11.91 8.80 -15.77
C LEU A 380 -12.19 7.93 -14.53
N GLU A 381 -12.92 8.48 -13.57
CA GLU A 381 -13.32 7.75 -12.37
C GLU A 381 -14.29 6.62 -12.71
N ARG A 382 -15.26 6.88 -13.58
CA ARG A 382 -16.21 5.88 -14.10
C ARG A 382 -15.50 4.75 -14.83
N ILE A 383 -14.54 5.05 -15.72
CA ILE A 383 -13.74 4.03 -16.40
C ILE A 383 -12.95 3.18 -15.41
N THR A 384 -12.39 3.79 -14.37
CA THR A 384 -11.71 3.06 -13.30
C THR A 384 -12.66 2.14 -12.55
N HIS A 385 -13.89 2.59 -12.29
CA HIS A 385 -14.94 1.78 -11.67
C HIS A 385 -15.35 0.61 -12.57
N ILE A 386 -15.56 0.85 -13.87
CA ILE A 386 -15.87 -0.19 -14.87
C ILE A 386 -14.81 -1.28 -14.86
N ARG A 387 -13.52 -0.91 -14.87
CA ARG A 387 -12.42 -1.88 -14.84
C ARG A 387 -12.42 -2.75 -13.58
N LYS A 388 -12.76 -2.17 -12.42
CA LYS A 388 -12.94 -2.92 -11.16
C LYS A 388 -14.12 -3.88 -11.24
N GLN A 389 -15.22 -3.43 -11.81
CA GLN A 389 -16.43 -4.23 -12.00
C GLN A 389 -16.14 -5.46 -12.88
N PHE A 390 -15.43 -5.27 -14.01
CA PHE A 390 -15.03 -6.39 -14.88
C PHE A 390 -14.14 -7.42 -14.15
N ALA A 391 -13.22 -6.97 -13.30
CA ALA A 391 -12.41 -7.88 -12.51
C ALA A 391 -13.26 -8.70 -11.52
N LEU A 392 -14.28 -8.07 -10.92
CA LEU A 392 -15.20 -8.74 -9.98
C LEU A 392 -16.20 -9.67 -10.66
N ASP A 393 -16.76 -9.27 -11.79
CA ASP A 393 -17.85 -10.02 -12.44
C ASP A 393 -17.32 -11.09 -13.41
N TRP A 394 -16.28 -10.76 -14.18
CA TRP A 394 -15.75 -11.60 -15.25
C TRP A 394 -14.44 -12.30 -14.89
N GLY A 395 -13.74 -11.88 -13.82
CA GLY A 395 -12.42 -12.38 -13.48
C GLY A 395 -11.32 -11.91 -14.44
N VAL A 396 -11.54 -10.81 -15.17
CA VAL A 396 -10.63 -10.26 -16.18
C VAL A 396 -10.18 -8.87 -15.78
N ILE A 397 -8.87 -8.64 -15.79
CA ILE A 397 -8.29 -7.32 -15.58
C ILE A 397 -8.21 -6.60 -16.92
N ILE A 398 -9.11 -5.63 -17.14
CA ILE A 398 -9.11 -4.80 -18.34
C ILE A 398 -7.85 -3.91 -18.37
N PRO A 399 -7.12 -3.82 -19.50
CA PRO A 399 -6.00 -2.90 -19.67
C PRO A 399 -6.43 -1.43 -19.45
N SER A 400 -5.46 -0.53 -19.34
CA SER A 400 -5.74 0.91 -19.28
C SER A 400 -6.41 1.37 -20.57
N VAL A 401 -7.48 2.16 -20.44
CA VAL A 401 -8.11 2.84 -21.59
C VAL A 401 -7.36 4.14 -21.82
N ARG A 402 -6.73 4.27 -22.97
CA ARG A 402 -6.04 5.50 -23.36
C ARG A 402 -7.04 6.48 -23.97
N ILE A 403 -7.12 7.68 -23.42
CA ILE A 403 -8.00 8.72 -23.93
C ILE A 403 -7.16 9.71 -24.72
N LYS A 404 -7.62 10.07 -25.92
CA LYS A 404 -7.00 11.05 -26.82
C LYS A 404 -8.04 12.04 -27.31
N ASP A 405 -7.67 13.29 -27.41
CA ASP A 405 -8.43 14.28 -28.15
C ASP A 405 -8.20 14.09 -29.66
N ASN A 406 -9.26 14.13 -30.44
CA ASN A 406 -9.20 14.02 -31.89
C ASN A 406 -9.96 15.19 -32.54
N LEU A 407 -9.21 16.08 -33.19
CA LEU A 407 -9.76 17.26 -33.86
C LEU A 407 -10.45 16.95 -35.17
N GLU A 408 -10.30 15.73 -35.69
CA GLU A 408 -11.00 15.27 -36.92
C GLU A 408 -12.45 14.86 -36.63
N LEU A 409 -12.75 14.55 -35.34
CA LEU A 409 -14.12 14.23 -34.93
C LEU A 409 -14.95 15.50 -34.79
N LYS A 410 -16.26 15.35 -34.91
CA LYS A 410 -17.21 16.41 -34.57
C LYS A 410 -17.02 16.82 -33.09
N PRO A 411 -17.44 18.05 -32.71
CA PRO A 411 -17.26 18.51 -31.34
C PRO A 411 -17.83 17.56 -30.28
N GLY A 412 -18.99 16.97 -30.51
CA GLY A 412 -19.65 16.00 -29.65
C GLY A 412 -19.37 14.54 -30.01
N GLY A 413 -18.54 14.30 -31.02
CA GLY A 413 -18.24 12.96 -31.51
C GLY A 413 -17.22 12.24 -30.62
N TYR A 414 -17.33 10.93 -30.49
CA TYR A 414 -16.34 10.06 -29.90
C TYR A 414 -16.23 8.74 -30.67
N SER A 415 -15.06 8.11 -30.60
CA SER A 415 -14.76 6.82 -31.20
C SER A 415 -14.07 5.91 -30.20
N ILE A 416 -14.49 4.66 -30.10
CA ILE A 416 -13.89 3.62 -29.25
C ILE A 416 -13.15 2.65 -30.16
N LYS A 417 -11.84 2.52 -29.95
CA LYS A 417 -10.97 1.63 -30.72
C LYS A 417 -10.47 0.48 -29.86
N VAL A 418 -10.49 -0.71 -30.43
CA VAL A 418 -9.87 -1.91 -29.86
C VAL A 418 -8.77 -2.35 -30.79
N LYS A 419 -7.54 -2.44 -30.27
CA LYS A 419 -6.34 -2.74 -31.07
C LYS A 419 -6.20 -1.86 -32.31
N GLY A 420 -6.48 -0.55 -32.15
CA GLY A 420 -6.38 0.45 -33.22
C GLY A 420 -7.50 0.43 -34.24
N ILE A 421 -8.48 -0.48 -34.13
CA ILE A 421 -9.64 -0.56 -35.03
C ILE A 421 -10.84 0.07 -34.35
N GLU A 422 -11.54 0.99 -35.03
CA GLU A 422 -12.80 1.55 -34.54
C GLU A 422 -13.86 0.45 -34.48
N VAL A 423 -14.37 0.19 -33.26
CA VAL A 423 -15.43 -0.82 -33.05
C VAL A 423 -16.75 -0.18 -32.70
N ALA A 424 -16.74 1.06 -32.21
CA ALA A 424 -17.94 1.82 -31.93
C ALA A 424 -17.66 3.32 -31.99
N SER A 425 -18.69 4.11 -32.32
CA SER A 425 -18.64 5.57 -32.30
C SER A 425 -20.01 6.14 -31.92
N GLY A 426 -20.04 7.38 -31.49
CA GLY A 426 -21.28 8.07 -31.14
C GLY A 426 -21.12 9.58 -31.21
N ASP A 427 -22.26 10.28 -31.17
CA ASP A 427 -22.31 11.75 -31.16
C ASP A 427 -23.20 12.21 -30.00
N LEU A 428 -22.65 12.98 -29.08
CA LEU A 428 -23.30 13.47 -27.86
C LEU A 428 -23.51 14.98 -27.99
N MET A 429 -24.59 15.48 -27.44
CA MET A 429 -24.89 16.89 -27.44
C MET A 429 -24.44 17.52 -26.14
N SER A 430 -23.38 18.37 -26.20
CA SER A 430 -22.84 19.04 -25.01
C SER A 430 -23.94 19.84 -24.31
N ASP A 431 -23.85 19.93 -22.97
CA ASP A 431 -24.80 20.63 -22.11
C ASP A 431 -26.27 20.13 -22.18
N HIS A 432 -26.48 18.88 -22.62
CA HIS A 432 -27.80 18.24 -22.68
C HIS A 432 -27.80 16.90 -21.94
N PHE A 433 -29.00 16.43 -21.61
CA PHE A 433 -29.23 15.09 -21.04
C PHE A 433 -29.93 14.21 -22.08
N LEU A 434 -29.66 12.91 -22.02
CA LEU A 434 -30.35 11.95 -22.89
C LEU A 434 -31.55 11.38 -22.15
N ALA A 435 -32.75 11.63 -22.70
CA ALA A 435 -34.01 11.06 -22.21
C ALA A 435 -34.40 9.87 -23.10
N MET A 436 -34.43 8.67 -22.53
CA MET A 436 -34.77 7.42 -23.21
C MET A 436 -36.17 6.99 -22.83
N ASP A 437 -36.96 6.53 -23.80
CA ASP A 437 -38.29 5.97 -23.60
C ASP A 437 -38.19 4.47 -23.24
N PRO A 438 -38.52 4.06 -21.99
CA PRO A 438 -38.54 2.65 -21.62
C PRO A 438 -39.79 1.90 -22.10
N GLY A 439 -40.63 2.52 -22.93
CA GLY A 439 -41.90 1.96 -23.41
C GLY A 439 -43.13 2.27 -22.52
N SER A 440 -42.95 3.09 -21.49
CA SER A 440 -44.01 3.47 -20.52
C SER A 440 -44.22 4.99 -20.41
N VAL A 441 -43.75 5.76 -21.37
CA VAL A 441 -43.86 7.23 -21.36
C VAL A 441 -45.31 7.68 -21.46
N ILE A 442 -45.71 8.61 -20.57
CA ILE A 442 -47.07 9.13 -20.48
C ILE A 442 -47.30 10.24 -21.51
N GLU A 443 -46.36 11.19 -21.62
CA GLU A 443 -46.42 12.31 -22.53
C GLU A 443 -45.05 12.56 -23.18
N LYS A 444 -45.06 12.84 -24.50
CA LYS A 444 -43.81 13.11 -25.23
C LYS A 444 -43.26 14.47 -24.84
N ILE A 445 -41.94 14.51 -24.62
CA ILE A 445 -41.23 15.72 -24.31
C ILE A 445 -40.62 16.35 -25.57
N ASP A 446 -40.59 17.68 -25.63
CA ASP A 446 -39.95 18.42 -26.73
C ASP A 446 -38.44 18.40 -26.56
N GLY A 447 -37.71 18.07 -27.63
CA GLY A 447 -36.24 18.02 -27.64
C GLY A 447 -35.71 17.61 -29.01
N VAL A 448 -34.41 17.34 -29.10
CA VAL A 448 -33.78 16.89 -30.32
C VAL A 448 -33.82 15.36 -30.38
N GLU A 449 -34.66 14.82 -31.31
CA GLU A 449 -34.75 13.37 -31.50
C GLU A 449 -33.40 12.78 -31.90
N THR A 450 -33.05 11.65 -31.27
CA THR A 450 -31.80 10.92 -31.51
C THR A 450 -32.01 9.42 -31.28
N VAL A 451 -30.94 8.67 -31.46
CA VAL A 451 -30.90 7.23 -31.19
C VAL A 451 -29.79 7.00 -30.17
N GLU A 452 -30.09 6.31 -29.10
CA GLU A 452 -29.15 5.97 -28.07
C GLU A 452 -28.04 5.06 -28.63
N PRO A 453 -26.74 5.37 -28.42
CA PRO A 453 -25.64 4.75 -29.19
C PRO A 453 -25.35 3.28 -28.82
N VAL A 454 -25.85 2.78 -27.67
CA VAL A 454 -25.54 1.41 -27.21
C VAL A 454 -26.52 0.38 -27.73
N PHE A 455 -27.83 0.62 -27.52
CA PHE A 455 -28.90 -0.34 -27.82
C PHE A 455 -29.75 0.08 -29.01
N GLY A 456 -29.49 1.26 -29.59
CA GLY A 456 -30.24 1.78 -30.74
C GLY A 456 -31.68 2.19 -30.38
N LEU A 457 -31.95 2.51 -29.13
CA LEU A 457 -33.27 2.89 -28.65
C LEU A 457 -33.61 4.34 -29.06
N PRO A 458 -34.87 4.67 -29.35
CA PRO A 458 -35.30 6.03 -29.56
C PRO A 458 -35.07 6.87 -28.32
N ALA A 459 -34.43 8.03 -28.45
CA ALA A 459 -34.11 8.92 -27.35
C ALA A 459 -34.23 10.39 -27.80
N VAL A 460 -34.24 11.29 -26.83
CA VAL A 460 -34.37 12.74 -27.06
C VAL A 460 -33.33 13.48 -26.23
N TRP A 461 -32.57 14.40 -26.86
CA TRP A 461 -31.72 15.33 -26.14
C TRP A 461 -32.57 16.44 -25.54
N ILE A 462 -32.48 16.64 -24.24
CA ILE A 462 -33.23 17.63 -23.46
C ILE A 462 -32.27 18.55 -22.68
N SER A 463 -32.74 19.80 -22.42
CA SER A 463 -32.00 20.72 -21.57
C SER A 463 -32.12 20.37 -20.08
N GLU A 464 -31.24 20.93 -19.23
CA GLU A 464 -31.26 20.70 -17.80
C GLU A 464 -32.60 21.09 -17.15
N ASP A 465 -33.25 22.17 -17.63
CA ASP A 465 -34.55 22.63 -17.13
C ASP A 465 -35.69 21.64 -17.36
N GLN A 466 -35.57 20.75 -18.36
CA GLN A 466 -36.58 19.75 -18.72
C GLN A 466 -36.38 18.39 -18.03
N LYS A 467 -35.31 18.24 -17.25
CA LYS A 467 -34.91 16.97 -16.64
C LYS A 467 -35.98 16.41 -15.69
N ASP A 468 -36.51 17.24 -14.82
CA ASP A 468 -37.52 16.84 -13.83
C ASP A 468 -38.84 16.48 -14.52
N ASP A 469 -39.23 17.23 -15.54
CA ASP A 469 -40.43 16.98 -16.33
C ASP A 469 -40.33 15.68 -17.13
N ALA A 470 -39.15 15.40 -17.69
CA ALA A 470 -38.88 14.15 -18.40
C ALA A 470 -39.01 12.94 -17.47
N GLN A 471 -38.40 13.01 -16.27
CA GLN A 471 -38.48 11.95 -15.27
C GLN A 471 -39.90 11.75 -14.77
N TYR A 472 -40.68 12.83 -14.57
CA TYR A 472 -42.09 12.75 -14.19
C TYR A 472 -42.93 12.05 -15.25
N ASN A 473 -42.62 12.27 -16.53
CA ASN A 473 -43.34 11.64 -17.67
C ASN A 473 -42.87 10.19 -17.91
N GLY A 474 -41.94 9.65 -17.13
CA GLY A 474 -41.52 8.27 -17.19
C GLY A 474 -40.31 8.00 -18.10
N TYR A 475 -39.58 9.05 -18.55
CA TYR A 475 -38.32 8.90 -19.26
C TYR A 475 -37.19 8.51 -18.30
N THR A 476 -36.26 7.68 -18.78
CA THR A 476 -34.98 7.48 -18.10
C THR A 476 -34.00 8.54 -18.59
N VAL A 477 -33.62 9.49 -17.70
CA VAL A 477 -32.73 10.62 -18.03
C VAL A 477 -31.34 10.36 -17.51
N VAL A 478 -30.35 10.41 -18.40
CA VAL A 478 -28.92 10.15 -18.09
C VAL A 478 -28.01 11.28 -18.59
N ASP A 479 -26.90 11.51 -17.89
CA ASP A 479 -25.86 12.45 -18.29
C ASP A 479 -24.95 11.89 -19.39
N LEU A 480 -24.17 12.75 -20.03
CA LEU A 480 -23.27 12.38 -21.12
C LEU A 480 -22.18 11.37 -20.70
N SER A 481 -21.64 11.54 -19.49
CA SER A 481 -20.64 10.63 -18.94
C SER A 481 -21.22 9.22 -18.73
N THR A 482 -22.49 9.13 -18.29
CA THR A 482 -23.20 7.85 -18.14
C THR A 482 -23.43 7.17 -19.49
N VAL A 483 -23.87 7.91 -20.52
CA VAL A 483 -24.05 7.36 -21.88
C VAL A 483 -22.72 6.79 -22.38
N MET A 484 -21.64 7.56 -22.29
CA MET A 484 -20.31 7.14 -22.73
C MET A 484 -19.79 5.93 -21.93
N ALA A 485 -19.93 5.97 -20.60
CA ALA A 485 -19.52 4.88 -19.72
C ALA A 485 -20.29 3.57 -20.04
N THR A 486 -21.58 3.67 -20.31
CA THR A 486 -22.42 2.52 -20.71
C THR A 486 -21.94 1.95 -22.04
N HIS A 487 -21.66 2.82 -23.03
CA HIS A 487 -21.17 2.39 -24.34
C HIS A 487 -19.79 1.72 -24.24
N ILE A 488 -18.85 2.31 -23.47
CA ILE A 488 -17.56 1.70 -23.20
C ILE A 488 -17.74 0.31 -22.54
N THR A 489 -18.63 0.20 -21.57
CA THR A 489 -18.91 -1.07 -20.88
C THR A 489 -19.37 -2.16 -21.85
N GLU A 490 -20.31 -1.85 -22.74
CA GLU A 490 -20.83 -2.84 -23.69
C GLU A 490 -19.79 -3.20 -24.77
N VAL A 491 -19.01 -2.22 -25.23
CA VAL A 491 -17.88 -2.47 -26.16
C VAL A 491 -16.82 -3.36 -25.52
N LEU A 492 -16.44 -3.08 -24.27
CA LEU A 492 -15.47 -3.90 -23.56
C LEU A 492 -15.98 -5.32 -23.32
N LYS A 493 -17.26 -5.48 -22.98
CA LYS A 493 -17.90 -6.78 -22.75
C LYS A 493 -17.95 -7.62 -24.02
N THR A 494 -18.36 -7.05 -25.14
CA THR A 494 -18.42 -7.72 -26.42
C THR A 494 -17.04 -8.17 -26.93
N ASN A 495 -16.01 -7.33 -26.70
CA ASN A 495 -14.65 -7.59 -27.15
C ASN A 495 -13.73 -8.19 -26.07
N LEU A 496 -14.30 -8.63 -24.94
CA LEU A 496 -13.53 -9.11 -23.79
C LEU A 496 -12.59 -10.27 -24.13
N HIS A 497 -13.05 -11.18 -25.00
CA HIS A 497 -12.26 -12.32 -25.47
C HIS A 497 -11.03 -11.90 -26.30
N GLU A 498 -11.06 -10.74 -26.94
CA GLU A 498 -9.92 -10.19 -27.67
C GLU A 498 -8.92 -9.46 -26.77
N LEU A 499 -9.44 -8.84 -25.70
CA LEU A 499 -8.65 -8.12 -24.72
C LEU A 499 -7.93 -9.07 -23.75
N PHE A 500 -8.42 -10.32 -23.64
CA PHE A 500 -7.80 -11.34 -22.78
C PHE A 500 -6.73 -12.10 -23.56
N GLY A 501 -5.50 -11.63 -23.48
CA GLY A 501 -4.34 -12.19 -24.15
C GLY A 501 -3.48 -13.10 -23.23
N ARG A 502 -2.32 -13.45 -23.73
CA ARG A 502 -1.38 -14.33 -23.04
C ARG A 502 -0.82 -13.69 -21.77
N GLN A 503 -0.58 -12.38 -21.78
CA GLN A 503 -0.09 -11.66 -20.60
C GLN A 503 -1.13 -11.58 -19.48
N GLU A 504 -2.39 -11.34 -19.85
CA GLU A 504 -3.52 -11.30 -18.92
C GLU A 504 -3.70 -12.68 -18.28
N LEU A 505 -3.66 -13.74 -19.06
CA LEU A 505 -3.71 -15.11 -18.54
C LEU A 505 -2.58 -15.38 -17.57
N VAL A 506 -1.32 -15.03 -17.90
CA VAL A 506 -0.17 -15.25 -17.01
C VAL A 506 -0.36 -14.52 -15.69
N ARG A 507 -0.77 -13.25 -15.71
CA ARG A 507 -1.04 -12.47 -14.48
C ARG A 507 -2.11 -13.12 -13.60
N VAL A 508 -3.21 -13.56 -14.22
CA VAL A 508 -4.29 -14.24 -13.50
C VAL A 508 -3.82 -15.57 -12.93
N MET A 509 -3.03 -16.33 -13.69
CA MET A 509 -2.47 -17.60 -13.25
C MET A 509 -1.41 -17.46 -12.15
N ASP A 510 -0.58 -16.42 -12.19
CA ASP A 510 0.41 -16.14 -11.14
C ASP A 510 -0.26 -15.82 -9.81
N ASN A 511 -1.29 -14.97 -9.81
CA ASN A 511 -2.09 -14.70 -8.62
C ASN A 511 -2.81 -15.95 -8.09
N PHE A 512 -3.37 -16.77 -8.99
CA PHE A 512 -4.05 -18.00 -8.63
C PHE A 512 -3.08 -19.07 -8.09
N LYS A 513 -1.85 -19.11 -8.61
CA LYS A 513 -0.78 -20.03 -8.19
C LYS A 513 -0.35 -19.76 -6.75
N GLU A 514 -0.43 -18.53 -6.25
CA GLU A 514 -0.13 -18.22 -4.85
C GLU A 514 -1.07 -18.96 -3.90
N GLN A 515 -2.34 -19.14 -4.27
CA GLN A 515 -3.35 -19.82 -3.47
C GLN A 515 -3.44 -21.33 -3.78
N TYR A 516 -3.30 -21.70 -5.05
CA TYR A 516 -3.47 -23.09 -5.53
C TYR A 516 -2.28 -23.55 -6.39
N PRO A 517 -1.05 -23.63 -5.81
CA PRO A 517 0.17 -23.89 -6.59
C PRO A 517 0.14 -25.25 -7.31
N LYS A 518 -0.50 -26.26 -6.71
CA LYS A 518 -0.53 -27.61 -7.25
C LYS A 518 -1.39 -27.74 -8.50
N ILE A 519 -2.54 -27.10 -8.55
CA ILE A 519 -3.42 -27.15 -9.72
C ILE A 519 -2.73 -26.57 -10.96
N VAL A 520 -2.02 -25.44 -10.78
CA VAL A 520 -1.32 -24.77 -11.89
C VAL A 520 -0.11 -25.58 -12.34
N SER A 521 0.69 -26.12 -11.42
CA SER A 521 1.88 -26.91 -11.77
C SER A 521 1.55 -28.24 -12.44
N ASP A 522 0.46 -28.88 -12.04
CA ASP A 522 0.04 -30.16 -12.62
C ASP A 522 -0.59 -29.95 -14.02
N LEU A 523 -1.29 -28.82 -14.24
CA LEU A 523 -1.95 -28.53 -15.49
C LEU A 523 -0.99 -28.01 -16.58
N ILE A 524 -0.15 -27.03 -16.23
CA ILE A 524 0.71 -26.33 -17.20
C ILE A 524 2.18 -26.48 -16.84
N PRO A 525 3.04 -26.95 -17.74
CA PRO A 525 2.77 -27.35 -19.14
C PRO A 525 2.42 -28.83 -19.33
N GLU A 526 2.40 -29.65 -18.25
CA GLU A 526 2.44 -31.12 -18.36
C GLU A 526 1.18 -31.72 -18.99
N ILE A 527 -0.01 -31.27 -18.58
CA ILE A 527 -1.28 -31.76 -19.12
C ILE A 527 -1.66 -30.96 -20.36
N LEU A 528 -1.69 -29.62 -20.27
CA LEU A 528 -2.08 -28.74 -21.35
C LEU A 528 -1.07 -27.61 -21.56
N PRO A 529 -0.76 -27.24 -22.83
CA PRO A 529 0.01 -26.03 -23.11
C PRO A 529 -0.80 -24.77 -22.75
N LEU A 530 -0.11 -23.71 -22.33
CA LEU A 530 -0.71 -22.42 -21.97
C LEU A 530 -1.64 -21.86 -23.08
N GLY A 531 -1.29 -22.10 -24.34
CA GLY A 531 -2.11 -21.66 -25.50
C GLY A 531 -3.48 -22.33 -25.57
N THR A 532 -3.59 -23.61 -25.19
CA THR A 532 -4.88 -24.32 -25.12
C THR A 532 -5.75 -23.76 -24.00
N VAL A 533 -5.14 -23.54 -22.80
CA VAL A 533 -5.85 -22.92 -21.68
C VAL A 533 -6.35 -21.52 -22.06
N LEU A 534 -5.49 -20.69 -22.69
CA LEU A 534 -5.90 -19.37 -23.19
C LEU A 534 -7.09 -19.47 -24.14
N LYS A 535 -7.07 -20.41 -25.07
CA LYS A 535 -8.15 -20.57 -26.05
C LYS A 535 -9.47 -20.97 -25.40
N VAL A 536 -9.44 -21.83 -24.38
CA VAL A 536 -10.63 -22.19 -23.59
C VAL A 536 -11.19 -20.96 -22.88
N MET A 537 -10.34 -20.18 -22.19
CA MET A 537 -10.77 -18.95 -21.51
C MET A 537 -11.38 -17.93 -22.49
N GLN A 538 -10.74 -17.73 -23.65
CA GLN A 538 -11.26 -16.86 -24.71
C GLN A 538 -12.61 -17.35 -25.26
N ASN A 539 -12.79 -18.64 -25.42
CA ASN A 539 -14.05 -19.21 -25.88
C ASN A 539 -15.17 -18.98 -24.83
N LEU A 540 -14.89 -19.19 -23.54
CA LEU A 540 -15.85 -18.90 -22.47
C LEU A 540 -16.26 -17.43 -22.48
N LEU A 541 -15.29 -16.50 -22.55
CA LEU A 541 -15.54 -15.05 -22.58
C LEU A 541 -16.32 -14.63 -23.83
N ARG A 542 -16.01 -15.21 -25.01
CA ARG A 542 -16.74 -14.96 -26.26
C ARG A 542 -18.20 -15.32 -26.14
N GLU A 543 -18.50 -16.39 -25.43
CA GLU A 543 -19.88 -16.85 -25.22
C GLU A 543 -20.55 -16.23 -23.99
N GLY A 544 -19.94 -15.20 -23.40
CA GLY A 544 -20.51 -14.46 -22.26
C GLY A 544 -20.46 -15.24 -20.94
N VAL A 545 -19.57 -16.22 -20.81
CA VAL A 545 -19.37 -16.98 -19.56
C VAL A 545 -18.21 -16.40 -18.78
N SER A 546 -18.46 -16.03 -17.51
CA SER A 546 -17.44 -15.50 -16.60
C SER A 546 -16.37 -16.56 -16.29
N ILE A 547 -15.11 -16.14 -16.32
CA ILE A 547 -13.97 -16.97 -15.93
C ILE A 547 -13.52 -16.75 -14.47
N ARG A 548 -14.35 -16.06 -13.68
CA ARG A 548 -14.02 -15.74 -12.27
C ARG A 548 -13.79 -16.99 -11.43
N ASP A 549 -14.55 -18.06 -11.66
CA ASP A 549 -14.34 -19.36 -11.01
C ASP A 549 -13.22 -20.16 -11.70
N LEU A 550 -11.99 -19.61 -11.60
CA LEU A 550 -10.80 -20.23 -12.15
C LEU A 550 -10.56 -21.63 -11.59
N ARG A 551 -10.91 -21.87 -10.33
CA ARG A 551 -10.69 -23.14 -9.68
C ARG A 551 -11.45 -24.25 -10.41
N THR A 552 -12.75 -24.09 -10.57
CA THR A 552 -13.60 -25.05 -11.28
C THR A 552 -13.13 -25.26 -12.70
N ILE A 553 -12.76 -24.18 -13.40
CA ILE A 553 -12.28 -24.26 -14.78
C ILE A 553 -10.99 -25.07 -14.85
N LEU A 554 -9.97 -24.75 -14.05
CA LEU A 554 -8.67 -25.38 -14.12
C LEU A 554 -8.69 -26.84 -13.62
N GLU A 555 -9.48 -27.15 -12.59
CA GLU A 555 -9.71 -28.54 -12.14
C GLU A 555 -10.36 -29.38 -13.26
N THR A 556 -11.37 -28.82 -13.95
CA THR A 556 -11.99 -29.50 -15.09
C THR A 556 -10.99 -29.72 -16.23
N LEU A 557 -10.18 -28.70 -16.55
CA LEU A 557 -9.14 -28.81 -17.57
C LEU A 557 -8.06 -29.82 -17.19
N ALA A 558 -7.71 -29.95 -15.92
CA ALA A 558 -6.76 -30.97 -15.46
C ALA A 558 -7.34 -32.38 -15.56
N GLU A 559 -8.62 -32.58 -15.27
CA GLU A 559 -9.31 -33.86 -15.35
C GLU A 559 -9.43 -34.34 -16.81
N TYR A 560 -10.08 -33.53 -17.65
CA TYR A 560 -10.36 -33.93 -19.03
C TYR A 560 -9.18 -33.72 -19.99
N GLY A 561 -8.28 -32.80 -19.68
CA GLY A 561 -7.09 -32.50 -20.47
C GLY A 561 -6.09 -33.64 -20.61
N THR A 562 -6.17 -34.68 -19.78
CA THR A 562 -5.36 -35.92 -19.93
C THR A 562 -5.75 -36.69 -21.17
N SER A 563 -7.04 -36.73 -21.53
CA SER A 563 -7.59 -37.52 -22.65
C SER A 563 -7.96 -36.66 -23.87
N VAL A 564 -8.36 -35.41 -23.66
CA VAL A 564 -8.81 -34.46 -24.70
C VAL A 564 -7.87 -33.26 -24.77
N LYS A 565 -7.35 -32.96 -25.97
CA LYS A 565 -6.45 -31.82 -26.20
C LYS A 565 -7.09 -30.67 -26.99
N ASP A 566 -8.25 -30.94 -27.57
CA ASP A 566 -8.99 -29.95 -28.34
C ASP A 566 -9.64 -28.89 -27.45
N ALA A 567 -9.34 -27.61 -27.72
CA ALA A 567 -9.82 -26.50 -26.92
C ALA A 567 -11.34 -26.33 -26.95
N GLU A 568 -12.01 -26.68 -28.07
CA GLU A 568 -13.47 -26.56 -28.20
C GLU A 568 -14.17 -27.58 -27.28
N SER A 569 -13.74 -28.85 -27.35
CA SER A 569 -14.27 -29.88 -26.48
C SER A 569 -14.00 -29.61 -25.00
N LEU A 570 -12.81 -29.10 -24.68
CA LEU A 570 -12.47 -28.67 -23.31
C LEU A 570 -13.33 -27.50 -22.83
N THR A 571 -13.69 -26.58 -23.73
CA THR A 571 -14.63 -25.49 -23.42
C THR A 571 -15.99 -26.02 -23.03
N GLU A 572 -16.51 -27.04 -23.74
CA GLU A 572 -17.81 -27.66 -23.42
C GLU A 572 -17.79 -28.34 -22.03
N PHE A 573 -16.70 -29.03 -21.67
CA PHE A 573 -16.55 -29.61 -20.33
C PHE A 573 -16.48 -28.52 -19.23
N ALA A 574 -15.72 -27.44 -19.49
CA ALA A 574 -15.65 -26.31 -18.57
C ALA A 574 -17.04 -25.64 -18.38
N ARG A 575 -17.81 -25.46 -19.46
CA ARG A 575 -19.18 -24.93 -19.39
C ARG A 575 -20.09 -25.83 -18.56
N GLN A 576 -20.02 -27.15 -18.75
CA GLN A 576 -20.82 -28.08 -17.95
C GLN A 576 -20.48 -28.00 -16.47
N SER A 577 -19.22 -27.83 -16.11
CA SER A 577 -18.80 -27.64 -14.71
C SER A 577 -19.23 -26.29 -14.14
N LEU A 578 -19.39 -25.27 -14.98
CA LEU A 578 -19.87 -23.94 -14.63
C LEU A 578 -21.42 -23.80 -14.69
N TYR A 579 -22.16 -24.89 -14.67
CA TYR A 579 -23.63 -24.91 -14.85
C TYR A 579 -24.37 -23.94 -13.92
N ARG A 580 -23.92 -23.75 -12.67
CA ARG A 580 -24.53 -22.81 -11.72
C ARG A 580 -24.37 -21.37 -12.18
N THR A 581 -23.17 -20.98 -12.58
CA THR A 581 -22.85 -19.62 -13.09
C THR A 581 -23.62 -19.33 -14.36
N ILE A 582 -23.69 -20.30 -15.29
CA ILE A 582 -24.44 -20.17 -16.54
C ILE A 582 -25.92 -20.04 -16.25
N THR A 583 -26.49 -20.91 -15.40
CA THR A 583 -27.91 -20.87 -15.03
C THR A 583 -28.29 -19.52 -14.42
N GLU A 584 -27.45 -18.98 -13.49
CA GLU A 584 -27.71 -17.68 -12.85
C GLU A 584 -27.67 -16.51 -13.83
N SER A 585 -26.81 -16.55 -14.85
CA SER A 585 -26.69 -15.49 -15.85
C SER A 585 -27.90 -15.36 -16.79
N ILE A 586 -28.69 -16.43 -16.92
CA ILE A 586 -29.89 -16.51 -17.78
C ILE A 586 -31.20 -16.54 -17.00
N ARG A 587 -31.14 -16.45 -15.65
CA ARG A 587 -32.31 -16.43 -14.79
C ARG A 587 -33.13 -15.16 -15.03
N GLY A 588 -34.43 -15.32 -15.21
CA GLY A 588 -35.37 -14.21 -15.33
C GLY A 588 -35.74 -13.58 -13.98
N ASP A 589 -36.42 -12.45 -14.02
CA ASP A 589 -36.83 -11.68 -12.83
C ASP A 589 -37.73 -12.46 -11.86
N GLN A 590 -38.45 -13.47 -12.37
CA GLN A 590 -39.34 -14.34 -11.58
C GLN A 590 -38.62 -15.52 -10.93
N GLY A 591 -37.28 -15.64 -11.13
CA GLY A 591 -36.46 -16.71 -10.61
C GLY A 591 -36.51 -18.02 -11.41
N ASP A 592 -37.25 -18.05 -12.53
CA ASP A 592 -37.26 -19.11 -13.54
C ASP A 592 -36.27 -18.85 -14.67
N VAL A 593 -36.09 -19.84 -15.55
CA VAL A 593 -35.29 -19.70 -16.77
C VAL A 593 -36.22 -19.75 -17.97
N PRO A 594 -36.51 -18.58 -18.59
CA PRO A 594 -37.27 -18.54 -19.83
C PRO A 594 -36.41 -19.00 -21.01
N LEU A 595 -36.86 -19.99 -21.76
CA LEU A 595 -36.09 -20.51 -22.89
C LEU A 595 -36.98 -21.08 -24.01
N PHE A 596 -36.39 -21.10 -25.20
CA PHE A 596 -36.93 -21.82 -26.34
C PHE A 596 -36.22 -23.17 -26.51
N THR A 597 -36.93 -24.17 -26.98
CA THR A 597 -36.36 -25.48 -27.32
C THR A 597 -36.18 -25.63 -28.82
N LEU A 598 -35.22 -26.45 -29.27
CA LEU A 598 -35.11 -26.83 -30.68
C LEU A 598 -36.01 -28.03 -30.98
N ASP A 599 -36.65 -28.00 -32.17
CA ASP A 599 -37.32 -29.17 -32.68
C ASP A 599 -36.34 -30.31 -32.96
N ARG A 600 -36.78 -31.53 -32.71
CA ARG A 600 -35.97 -32.74 -32.87
C ARG A 600 -35.38 -32.88 -34.26
N ASN A 601 -36.14 -32.49 -35.28
CA ASN A 601 -35.68 -32.57 -36.68
C ASN A 601 -34.49 -31.61 -36.92
N ILE A 602 -34.44 -30.44 -36.29
CA ILE A 602 -33.31 -29.53 -36.36
C ILE A 602 -32.08 -30.15 -35.68
N GLU A 603 -32.25 -30.71 -34.51
CA GLU A 603 -31.16 -31.36 -33.76
C GLU A 603 -30.57 -32.54 -34.54
N GLU A 604 -31.41 -33.42 -35.07
CA GLU A 604 -30.97 -34.58 -35.88
C GLU A 604 -30.29 -34.14 -37.17
N ASN A 605 -30.80 -33.12 -37.88
CA ASN A 605 -30.15 -32.57 -39.08
C ASN A 605 -28.75 -32.00 -38.76
N ILE A 606 -28.60 -31.30 -37.67
CA ILE A 606 -27.30 -30.75 -37.27
C ILE A 606 -26.35 -31.89 -36.87
N ALA A 607 -26.80 -32.83 -36.02
CA ALA A 607 -25.98 -33.95 -35.55
C ALA A 607 -25.46 -34.85 -36.68
N ASN A 608 -26.31 -35.15 -37.66
CA ASN A 608 -25.96 -36.01 -38.81
C ASN A 608 -25.02 -35.34 -39.84
N ASN A 609 -24.90 -34.00 -39.81
CA ASN A 609 -24.07 -33.24 -40.73
C ASN A 609 -22.80 -32.68 -40.08
N ILE A 610 -22.43 -33.15 -38.90
CA ILE A 610 -21.13 -32.89 -38.26
C ILE A 610 -20.10 -33.84 -38.89
N ILE A 611 -19.12 -33.27 -39.60
CA ILE A 611 -18.06 -34.01 -40.28
C ILE A 611 -16.75 -33.83 -39.55
N GLN A 612 -16.04 -34.93 -39.32
CA GLN A 612 -14.69 -34.89 -38.75
C GLN A 612 -13.70 -34.53 -39.86
N THR A 613 -12.95 -33.44 -39.66
CA THR A 613 -11.90 -32.96 -40.56
C THR A 613 -10.55 -32.97 -39.83
N GLU A 614 -9.43 -32.80 -40.57
CA GLU A 614 -8.09 -32.65 -39.94
C GLU A 614 -8.00 -31.44 -39.00
N GLN A 615 -8.88 -30.47 -39.15
CA GLN A 615 -8.93 -29.24 -38.32
C GLN A 615 -9.97 -29.30 -37.18
N GLY A 616 -10.59 -30.47 -36.95
CA GLY A 616 -11.64 -30.66 -35.93
C GLY A 616 -13.01 -30.98 -36.56
N HIS A 617 -14.06 -30.86 -35.74
CA HIS A 617 -15.44 -31.13 -36.19
C HIS A 617 -16.04 -29.89 -36.88
N GLN A 618 -16.53 -30.04 -38.10
CA GLN A 618 -17.16 -28.96 -38.86
C GLN A 618 -18.59 -29.31 -39.24
N LEU A 619 -19.47 -28.32 -39.17
CA LEU A 619 -20.87 -28.47 -39.60
C LEU A 619 -21.01 -28.15 -41.09
N SER A 620 -21.57 -29.09 -41.85
CA SER A 620 -21.83 -28.95 -43.30
C SER A 620 -23.33 -29.10 -43.57
N LEU A 621 -24.11 -28.02 -43.35
CA LEU A 621 -25.56 -28.00 -43.60
C LEU A 621 -25.91 -27.43 -44.97
N ASP A 622 -27.01 -27.89 -45.50
CA ASP A 622 -27.62 -27.29 -46.72
C ASP A 622 -27.96 -25.81 -46.43
N PRO A 623 -27.56 -24.89 -47.34
CA PRO A 623 -27.87 -23.47 -47.20
C PRO A 623 -29.37 -23.17 -47.02
N LYS A 624 -30.25 -23.95 -47.60
CA LYS A 624 -31.71 -23.78 -47.46
C LYS A 624 -32.17 -24.11 -46.03
N ILE A 625 -31.66 -25.17 -45.45
CA ILE A 625 -31.96 -25.55 -44.05
C ILE A 625 -31.44 -24.46 -43.11
N THR A 626 -30.23 -23.98 -43.36
CA THR A 626 -29.65 -22.87 -42.58
C THR A 626 -30.52 -21.62 -42.61
N GLN A 627 -31.01 -21.23 -43.80
CA GLN A 627 -31.91 -20.07 -43.95
C GLN A 627 -33.22 -20.25 -43.18
N HIS A 628 -33.86 -21.44 -43.26
CA HIS A 628 -35.09 -21.70 -42.49
C HIS A 628 -34.88 -21.64 -41.00
N ILE A 629 -33.76 -22.21 -40.48
CA ILE A 629 -33.43 -22.15 -39.05
C ILE A 629 -33.26 -20.67 -38.63
N LEU A 630 -32.53 -19.87 -39.40
CA LEU A 630 -32.29 -18.45 -39.08
C LEU A 630 -33.60 -17.64 -39.13
N ALA A 631 -34.47 -17.90 -40.12
CA ALA A 631 -35.77 -17.23 -40.20
C ALA A 631 -36.68 -17.56 -39.00
N SER A 632 -36.74 -18.84 -38.61
CA SER A 632 -37.51 -19.26 -37.41
C SER A 632 -36.94 -18.70 -36.13
N LEU A 633 -35.60 -18.59 -36.02
CA LEU A 633 -34.94 -17.94 -34.87
C LEU A 633 -35.28 -16.46 -34.79
N ASN A 634 -35.25 -15.71 -35.91
CA ASN A 634 -35.60 -14.30 -35.94
C ASN A 634 -37.04 -14.04 -35.49
N GLU A 635 -38.00 -14.89 -35.93
CA GLU A 635 -39.38 -14.82 -35.43
C GLU A 635 -39.46 -14.98 -33.91
N LYS A 636 -38.72 -15.94 -33.36
CA LYS A 636 -38.70 -16.18 -31.92
C LYS A 636 -37.94 -15.10 -31.13
N ILE A 637 -36.98 -14.41 -31.72
CA ILE A 637 -36.32 -13.23 -31.13
C ILE A 637 -37.32 -12.08 -30.99
N GLU A 638 -38.13 -11.82 -32.04
CA GLU A 638 -39.18 -10.81 -31.96
C GLU A 638 -40.20 -11.12 -30.87
N GLU A 639 -40.60 -12.41 -30.75
CA GLU A 639 -41.47 -12.84 -29.66
C GLU A 639 -40.85 -12.61 -28.28
N ALA A 640 -39.57 -13.00 -28.07
CA ALA A 640 -38.86 -12.82 -26.82
C ALA A 640 -38.71 -11.33 -26.46
N THR A 641 -38.33 -10.50 -27.45
CA THR A 641 -38.17 -9.05 -27.27
C THR A 641 -39.48 -8.38 -26.86
N ASN A 642 -40.60 -8.77 -27.46
CA ASN A 642 -41.92 -8.27 -27.11
C ASN A 642 -42.36 -8.69 -25.70
N MET A 643 -41.79 -9.79 -25.15
CA MET A 643 -42.02 -10.25 -23.79
C MET A 643 -41.03 -9.62 -22.78
N GLY A 644 -40.04 -8.85 -23.23
CA GLY A 644 -38.95 -8.30 -22.41
C GLY A 644 -37.94 -9.35 -21.92
N GLU A 645 -37.89 -10.53 -22.57
CA GLU A 645 -37.05 -11.65 -22.15
C GLU A 645 -35.82 -11.81 -23.06
N LYS A 646 -34.74 -12.34 -22.46
CA LYS A 646 -33.55 -12.70 -23.22
C LYS A 646 -33.81 -13.93 -24.11
N MET A 647 -33.31 -13.94 -25.32
CA MET A 647 -33.40 -15.10 -26.19
C MET A 647 -32.40 -16.17 -25.79
N VAL A 648 -32.91 -17.22 -25.11
CA VAL A 648 -32.13 -18.39 -24.69
C VAL A 648 -32.67 -19.62 -25.43
N VAL A 649 -31.78 -20.38 -26.05
CA VAL A 649 -32.13 -21.64 -26.75
C VAL A 649 -31.48 -22.82 -26.10
N LEU A 650 -32.28 -23.80 -25.73
CA LEU A 650 -31.86 -25.07 -25.16
C LEU A 650 -31.74 -26.12 -26.28
N CYS A 651 -30.60 -26.83 -26.32
CA CYS A 651 -30.34 -27.88 -27.27
C CYS A 651 -29.56 -29.06 -26.68
N SER A 652 -29.37 -30.12 -27.45
CA SER A 652 -28.53 -31.25 -27.06
C SER A 652 -27.05 -30.85 -26.92
N PRO A 653 -26.31 -31.38 -25.95
CA PRO A 653 -24.89 -31.12 -25.75
C PRO A 653 -24.04 -31.40 -26.98
N VAL A 654 -24.40 -32.41 -27.77
CA VAL A 654 -23.67 -32.81 -29.00
C VAL A 654 -23.62 -31.72 -30.06
N ILE A 655 -24.70 -30.94 -30.19
CA ILE A 655 -24.86 -29.94 -31.25
C ILE A 655 -24.61 -28.50 -30.75
N ARG A 656 -24.55 -28.27 -29.44
CA ARG A 656 -24.55 -26.92 -28.86
C ARG A 656 -23.48 -26.01 -29.46
N ASN A 657 -22.21 -26.43 -29.49
CA ASN A 657 -21.10 -25.64 -30.02
C ASN A 657 -21.29 -25.35 -31.53
N HIS A 658 -21.72 -26.36 -32.31
CA HIS A 658 -21.95 -26.24 -33.74
C HIS A 658 -23.12 -25.30 -34.05
N PHE A 659 -24.18 -25.39 -33.25
CA PHE A 659 -25.33 -24.50 -33.35
C PHE A 659 -24.99 -23.06 -33.01
N LYS A 660 -24.22 -22.84 -31.91
CA LYS A 660 -23.74 -21.51 -31.56
C LYS A 660 -22.88 -20.90 -32.66
N LYS A 661 -21.94 -21.63 -33.23
CA LYS A 661 -21.09 -21.18 -34.34
C LYS A 661 -21.90 -20.86 -35.62
N LEU A 662 -22.95 -21.61 -35.88
CA LEU A 662 -23.84 -21.37 -37.04
C LEU A 662 -24.57 -20.03 -36.86
N THR A 663 -25.04 -19.74 -35.65
CA THR A 663 -25.91 -18.59 -35.36
C THR A 663 -25.12 -17.31 -35.01
N GLU A 664 -23.89 -17.42 -34.49
CA GLU A 664 -23.07 -16.30 -33.96
C GLU A 664 -22.88 -15.16 -34.99
N LYS A 665 -22.72 -15.50 -36.30
CA LYS A 665 -22.52 -14.51 -37.35
C LYS A 665 -23.78 -13.70 -37.71
N PHE A 666 -24.94 -14.25 -37.41
CA PHE A 666 -26.25 -13.66 -37.80
C PHE A 666 -26.99 -13.11 -36.57
N ILE A 667 -26.81 -13.75 -35.42
CA ILE A 667 -27.49 -13.44 -34.18
C ILE A 667 -26.46 -13.50 -33.04
N PRO A 668 -25.60 -12.47 -32.88
CA PRO A 668 -24.51 -12.50 -31.91
C PRO A 668 -24.99 -12.67 -30.48
N ASN A 669 -26.12 -12.06 -30.11
CA ASN A 669 -26.68 -12.02 -28.77
C ASN A 669 -27.48 -13.28 -28.37
N LEU A 670 -27.57 -14.29 -29.29
CA LEU A 670 -28.25 -15.53 -28.99
C LEU A 670 -27.47 -16.34 -27.94
N VAL A 671 -28.11 -16.62 -26.80
CA VAL A 671 -27.57 -17.52 -25.80
C VAL A 671 -27.97 -18.95 -26.11
N VAL A 672 -27.00 -19.83 -26.34
CA VAL A 672 -27.22 -21.26 -26.61
C VAL A 672 -26.68 -22.07 -25.47
N ILE A 673 -27.53 -22.85 -24.81
CA ILE A 673 -27.20 -23.71 -23.69
C ILE A 673 -27.56 -25.18 -23.98
N SER A 674 -26.85 -26.07 -23.27
CA SER A 674 -27.19 -27.49 -23.31
C SER A 674 -27.91 -27.93 -22.00
N HIS A 675 -28.55 -29.09 -22.05
CA HIS A 675 -29.22 -29.66 -20.86
C HIS A 675 -28.26 -29.84 -19.68
N ASN A 676 -26.98 -30.09 -19.94
CA ASN A 676 -25.97 -30.29 -18.91
C ASN A 676 -25.51 -28.99 -18.24
N GLU A 677 -25.88 -27.83 -18.77
CA GLU A 677 -25.52 -26.51 -18.25
C GLU A 677 -26.62 -25.90 -17.38
N LEU A 678 -27.73 -26.63 -17.16
CA LEU A 678 -28.81 -26.20 -16.30
C LEU A 678 -28.73 -26.86 -14.90
N SER A 679 -28.97 -26.08 -13.88
CA SER A 679 -29.09 -26.59 -12.52
C SER A 679 -30.41 -27.37 -12.36
N SER A 680 -30.36 -28.52 -11.70
CA SER A 680 -31.56 -29.34 -11.43
C SER A 680 -32.60 -28.66 -10.52
N GLU A 681 -32.22 -27.57 -9.86
CA GLU A 681 -33.05 -26.85 -8.89
C GLU A 681 -33.86 -25.70 -9.51
N VAL A 682 -33.65 -25.41 -10.81
CA VAL A 682 -34.25 -24.25 -11.49
C VAL A 682 -35.53 -24.65 -12.22
N ASN A 683 -36.56 -23.84 -12.06
CA ASN A 683 -37.77 -23.98 -12.86
C ASN A 683 -37.55 -23.46 -14.28
N ILE A 684 -37.84 -24.28 -15.25
CA ILE A 684 -37.75 -23.94 -16.66
C ILE A 684 -39.12 -23.49 -17.18
N ARG A 685 -39.16 -22.30 -17.78
CA ARG A 685 -40.33 -21.77 -18.44
C ARG A 685 -40.13 -21.83 -19.96
N SER A 686 -40.84 -22.78 -20.58
CA SER A 686 -40.79 -22.88 -22.07
C SER A 686 -41.59 -21.76 -22.71
N LEU A 687 -40.89 -20.94 -23.50
CA LEU A 687 -41.50 -19.86 -24.31
C LEU A 687 -41.98 -20.35 -25.67
N GLY A 688 -41.50 -21.51 -26.12
CA GLY A 688 -41.87 -22.09 -27.42
C GLY A 688 -40.80 -23.01 -27.98
N THR A 689 -41.04 -23.48 -29.22
CA THR A 689 -40.11 -24.37 -29.94
C THR A 689 -39.75 -23.76 -31.29
N VAL A 690 -38.45 -23.73 -31.61
CA VAL A 690 -37.91 -23.34 -32.93
C VAL A 690 -38.09 -24.55 -33.85
N ARG A 691 -38.81 -24.38 -34.94
CA ARG A 691 -39.14 -25.44 -35.91
C ARG A 691 -38.62 -25.11 -37.31
N LEU A 692 -38.36 -26.16 -38.15
CA LEU A 692 -38.05 -26.02 -39.57
C LEU A 692 -39.23 -25.53 -40.36
#